data_deba4a71b893f15faa4c9f36b58e4f4b
#
_entry.id   deba4a71b893f15faa4c9f36b58e4f4b
#
_cell.length_a   1.000
_cell.length_b   1.000
_cell.length_c   1.000
_cell.angle_alpha   90.00
_cell.angle_beta   90.00
_cell.angle_gamma   90.00
#
_symmetry.space_group_name_H-M   'P 1'
#
loop_
_entity.id
_entity.type
_entity.pdbx_description
1 polymer ?
#
loop_
_entity_poly.entity_id
_entity_poly.type
_entity_poly.pdbx_seq_one_letter_code
_entity_poly.pdbx_strand_id
1 'polypeptide(L)'
;PGIQKPGKRVDITMPIEEGDKYTLKEIKFTGNKAITNQRFLRSLIALKDGDTFNRTLIGKGLENLRKAYGELGYINFTPVPDTTIDEDKKQITLTIDVDEGKPFYVRRIEFVGNTTTRDKVIRRELALEEGNVYNSRLWELSILRLNQLGYFEALKPEQDSETKQNNQEGTVDITLKVKEKGKNSIGLTGGVSGLAGSFIGLNYETNNFLGLGETLSVRADVGSRQRDIMFGFTEPYMFDRPLQFGFTVFTSRYDFNQAKELNIQANQELNLPQNVLDTLQNFSQSQTGFTVSASYPLRRSFKRVGLSYSFSNSSLKTFNTASQQYFEFLAFRGISGPNALQGIKTSKITPSFSFNTVDNPMHPTRGHSLFVGGDISGIGGNVSSIRPVGEYKQFIPMKLFKPSREGHQVLGFRVQGSFITGYSGRVAPPFERFYMGGDTDIRGFDVRAITPYGFITNNVSLPLVNPDDICVSFPTLACTGIPKDPSNPRRGIITVPLAIPQIVFTGGDTQLISNLEYRIPIAGPVTLAIFNDLGLNGVARNSQLRLSDVQLNEFKNTLFGCQGIDPANNFSCIGGQAINVPAEVKVIPGTNWVPRMSTGLELQVIMPVVNAPFRFYYAYNPLRLDTTAASPIQITRSMFPAGGAGDITFQRALASFAPGFQLREPRKTFRFTVSTTF
;
A
#
# COMPACT_ATOMS: atom_id res chain seq x y z
N PRO A 1 11.23 -45.67 5.47
CA PRO A 1 12.43 -45.03 5.01
C PRO A 1 13.19 -45.98 4.11
N GLY A 2 12.92 -45.90 2.79
CA GLY A 2 13.60 -46.70 1.79
C GLY A 2 14.80 -45.91 1.27
N ILE A 3 15.98 -46.47 1.47
CA ILE A 3 17.21 -45.98 0.85
C ILE A 3 17.06 -46.17 -0.66
N GLN A 4 16.84 -45.09 -1.41
CA GLN A 4 16.94 -45.11 -2.86
C GLN A 4 18.40 -45.40 -3.23
N LYS A 5 18.63 -46.52 -3.89
CA LYS A 5 19.92 -46.81 -4.53
C LYS A 5 20.21 -45.71 -5.54
N PRO A 6 21.45 -45.17 -5.62
CA PRO A 6 21.80 -44.18 -6.64
C PRO A 6 21.53 -44.78 -8.03
N GLY A 7 20.66 -44.13 -8.79
CA GLY A 7 20.33 -44.56 -10.14
C GLY A 7 21.60 -44.59 -11.00
N LYS A 8 21.77 -45.60 -11.82
CA LYS A 8 22.84 -45.67 -12.83
C LYS A 8 22.73 -44.46 -13.71
N ARG A 9 23.78 -43.63 -13.75
CA ARG A 9 23.90 -42.55 -14.72
C ARG A 9 23.99 -43.16 -16.12
N VAL A 10 23.13 -42.73 -17.00
CA VAL A 10 23.17 -43.06 -18.43
C VAL A 10 23.74 -41.82 -19.13
N ASP A 11 24.90 -41.92 -19.71
CA ASP A 11 25.44 -40.88 -20.57
C ASP A 11 24.84 -41.07 -21.95
N ILE A 12 24.05 -40.10 -22.40
CA ILE A 12 23.43 -40.08 -23.73
C ILE A 12 24.29 -39.17 -24.62
N THR A 13 24.97 -39.74 -25.57
CA THR A 13 25.69 -38.99 -26.60
C THR A 13 24.80 -38.84 -27.81
N MET A 14 24.39 -37.64 -28.12
CA MET A 14 23.65 -37.30 -29.36
C MET A 14 24.62 -36.69 -30.37
N PRO A 15 24.96 -37.39 -31.43
CA PRO A 15 25.69 -36.76 -32.53
C PRO A 15 24.77 -35.75 -33.22
N ILE A 16 25.23 -34.53 -33.37
CA ILE A 16 24.51 -33.46 -34.05
C ILE A 16 25.31 -33.08 -35.28
N GLU A 17 24.69 -33.19 -36.43
CA GLU A 17 25.20 -32.67 -37.68
C GLU A 17 24.49 -31.35 -37.96
N GLU A 18 25.27 -30.24 -37.90
CA GLU A 18 24.76 -28.92 -38.18
C GLU A 18 24.71 -28.69 -39.68
N GLY A 19 23.51 -28.46 -40.24
CA GLY A 19 23.32 -28.08 -41.62
C GLY A 19 23.67 -26.62 -41.90
N ASP A 20 23.56 -26.23 -43.15
CA ASP A 20 23.84 -24.84 -43.59
C ASP A 20 22.81 -23.85 -42.99
N LYS A 21 23.28 -22.62 -42.81
CA LYS A 21 22.46 -21.50 -42.30
C LYS A 21 21.70 -20.86 -43.48
N TYR A 22 20.41 -20.87 -43.43
CA TYR A 22 19.53 -20.23 -44.43
C TYR A 22 18.96 -18.93 -43.91
N THR A 23 18.76 -17.94 -44.80
CA THR A 23 18.08 -16.67 -44.50
C THR A 23 16.72 -16.62 -45.14
N LEU A 24 15.76 -15.92 -44.50
CA LEU A 24 14.44 -15.70 -45.08
C LEU A 24 14.53 -14.69 -46.23
N LYS A 25 14.10 -15.07 -47.44
CA LYS A 25 13.99 -14.15 -48.55
C LYS A 25 12.74 -13.31 -48.49
N GLU A 26 11.58 -13.94 -48.39
CA GLU A 26 10.27 -13.29 -48.34
C GLU A 26 9.20 -14.26 -47.79
N ILE A 27 8.09 -13.70 -47.29
CA ILE A 27 6.91 -14.47 -46.93
C ILE A 27 5.75 -14.06 -47.84
N LYS A 28 5.15 -15.04 -48.50
CA LYS A 28 3.97 -14.86 -49.37
C LYS A 28 2.74 -15.46 -48.72
N PHE A 29 1.58 -14.87 -48.96
CA PHE A 29 0.29 -15.41 -48.55
C PHE A 29 -0.56 -15.68 -49.75
N THR A 30 -1.18 -16.86 -49.80
CA THR A 30 -2.12 -17.29 -50.84
C THR A 30 -3.43 -17.72 -50.18
N GLY A 31 -4.55 -17.65 -50.93
CA GLY A 31 -5.85 -18.07 -50.41
C GLY A 31 -6.58 -17.09 -49.47
N ASN A 32 -5.94 -16.01 -49.06
CA ASN A 32 -6.47 -15.03 -48.09
C ASN A 32 -7.54 -14.10 -48.73
N LYS A 33 -8.83 -14.39 -48.50
CA LYS A 33 -9.99 -13.65 -49.00
C LYS A 33 -10.60 -12.72 -47.95
N ALA A 34 -10.68 -13.17 -46.71
CA ALA A 34 -11.27 -12.42 -45.61
C ALA A 34 -10.34 -11.29 -45.12
N ILE A 35 -9.04 -11.54 -45.02
CA ILE A 35 -8.04 -10.52 -44.67
C ILE A 35 -7.17 -10.29 -45.93
N THR A 36 -7.54 -9.33 -46.74
CA THR A 36 -6.82 -9.02 -48.00
C THR A 36 -5.56 -8.20 -47.80
N ASN A 37 -5.38 -7.57 -46.64
CA ASN A 37 -4.22 -6.74 -46.32
C ASN A 37 -2.99 -7.59 -45.98
N GLN A 38 -2.16 -7.86 -47.00
CA GLN A 38 -0.95 -8.66 -46.85
C GLN A 38 0.07 -8.03 -45.88
N ARG A 39 0.11 -6.68 -45.79
CA ARG A 39 1.01 -6.01 -44.81
C ARG A 39 0.60 -6.31 -43.36
N PHE A 40 -0.71 -6.38 -43.10
CA PHE A 40 -1.22 -6.79 -41.81
C PHE A 40 -0.84 -8.25 -41.51
N LEU A 41 -1.12 -9.19 -42.42
CA LEU A 41 -0.74 -10.58 -42.24
C LEU A 41 0.77 -10.73 -42.00
N ARG A 42 1.59 -10.00 -42.79
CA ARG A 42 3.05 -9.99 -42.62
C ARG A 42 3.51 -9.50 -41.24
N SER A 43 2.83 -8.50 -40.68
CA SER A 43 3.15 -7.94 -39.37
C SER A 43 2.91 -8.93 -38.22
N LEU A 44 2.10 -9.95 -38.40
CA LEU A 44 1.85 -10.98 -37.39
C LEU A 44 3.01 -11.97 -37.23
N ILE A 45 3.96 -11.97 -38.20
CA ILE A 45 5.15 -12.82 -38.17
C ILE A 45 6.38 -11.96 -37.85
N ALA A 46 6.97 -12.19 -36.71
CA ALA A 46 8.07 -11.34 -36.19
C ALA A 46 9.41 -11.50 -36.95
N LEU A 47 9.56 -12.55 -37.77
CA LEU A 47 10.77 -12.80 -38.56
C LEU A 47 10.85 -11.83 -39.73
N LYS A 48 11.93 -11.08 -39.91
CA LYS A 48 12.13 -10.11 -40.98
C LYS A 48 12.82 -10.76 -42.20
N ASP A 49 12.64 -10.16 -43.35
CA ASP A 49 13.34 -10.59 -44.58
C ASP A 49 14.85 -10.30 -44.39
N GLY A 50 15.68 -11.28 -44.73
CA GLY A 50 17.14 -11.27 -44.47
C GLY A 50 17.58 -11.87 -43.13
N ASP A 51 16.66 -12.07 -42.17
CA ASP A 51 16.98 -12.74 -40.92
C ASP A 51 17.30 -14.23 -41.10
N THR A 52 18.07 -14.83 -40.22
CA THR A 52 18.26 -16.28 -40.19
C THR A 52 16.92 -16.97 -40.00
N PHE A 53 16.61 -17.95 -40.88
CA PHE A 53 15.35 -18.69 -40.84
C PHE A 53 15.14 -19.33 -39.46
N ASN A 54 14.05 -19.01 -38.81
CA ASN A 54 13.73 -19.44 -37.44
C ASN A 54 12.34 -20.08 -37.39
N ARG A 55 12.32 -21.40 -37.29
CA ARG A 55 11.08 -22.18 -37.25
C ARG A 55 10.20 -21.81 -36.04
N THR A 56 10.80 -21.47 -34.91
CA THR A 56 10.04 -21.09 -33.68
C THR A 56 9.31 -19.75 -33.88
N LEU A 57 9.93 -18.76 -34.54
CA LEU A 57 9.30 -17.47 -34.82
C LEU A 57 8.20 -17.63 -35.88
N ILE A 58 8.38 -18.51 -36.86
CA ILE A 58 7.34 -18.84 -37.85
C ILE A 58 6.16 -19.52 -37.16
N GLY A 59 6.40 -20.53 -36.31
CA GLY A 59 5.33 -21.18 -35.54
C GLY A 59 4.50 -20.22 -34.72
N LYS A 60 5.15 -19.24 -34.03
CA LYS A 60 4.46 -18.16 -33.35
C LYS A 60 3.65 -17.26 -34.33
N GLY A 61 4.20 -16.97 -35.48
CA GLY A 61 3.51 -16.22 -36.53
C GLY A 61 2.25 -16.92 -37.02
N LEU A 62 2.32 -18.23 -37.27
CA LEU A 62 1.17 -19.04 -37.64
C LEU A 62 0.09 -19.07 -36.54
N GLU A 63 0.50 -19.10 -35.28
CA GLU A 63 -0.41 -18.98 -34.12
C GLU A 63 -1.09 -17.60 -34.07
N ASN A 64 -0.35 -16.54 -34.34
CA ASN A 64 -0.89 -15.18 -34.40
C ASN A 64 -1.89 -15.04 -35.56
N LEU A 65 -1.63 -15.67 -36.69
CA LEU A 65 -2.57 -15.74 -37.84
C LEU A 65 -3.87 -16.46 -37.45
N ARG A 66 -3.77 -17.64 -36.77
CA ARG A 66 -4.96 -18.35 -36.27
C ARG A 66 -5.77 -17.49 -35.30
N LYS A 67 -5.13 -16.74 -34.43
CA LYS A 67 -5.81 -15.81 -33.53
C LYS A 67 -6.53 -14.70 -34.28
N ALA A 68 -5.86 -14.05 -35.26
CA ALA A 68 -6.45 -12.98 -36.02
C ALA A 68 -7.69 -13.45 -36.85
N TYR A 69 -7.64 -14.62 -37.47
CA TYR A 69 -8.78 -15.20 -38.15
C TYR A 69 -9.86 -15.72 -37.20
N GLY A 70 -9.45 -16.25 -36.06
CA GLY A 70 -10.36 -16.65 -34.97
C GLY A 70 -11.16 -15.48 -34.38
N GLU A 71 -10.62 -14.27 -34.41
CA GLU A 71 -11.35 -13.04 -34.00
C GLU A 71 -12.48 -12.68 -35.01
N LEU A 72 -12.39 -13.18 -36.25
CA LEU A 72 -13.36 -12.96 -37.28
C LEU A 72 -14.32 -14.17 -37.49
N GLY A 73 -14.23 -15.18 -36.62
CA GLY A 73 -15.10 -16.35 -36.65
C GLY A 73 -14.62 -17.53 -37.50
N TYR A 74 -13.45 -17.46 -38.08
CA TYR A 74 -12.89 -18.55 -38.90
C TYR A 74 -12.22 -19.60 -37.99
N ILE A 75 -13.04 -20.46 -37.38
CA ILE A 75 -12.55 -21.47 -36.39
C ILE A 75 -11.67 -22.53 -37.08
N ASN A 76 -12.01 -22.90 -38.34
CA ASN A 76 -11.32 -23.93 -39.11
C ASN A 76 -10.14 -23.37 -39.93
N PHE A 77 -9.74 -22.14 -39.69
CA PHE A 77 -8.60 -21.53 -40.35
C PHE A 77 -7.34 -22.37 -40.21
N THR A 78 -6.77 -22.77 -41.33
CA THR A 78 -5.57 -23.59 -41.37
C THR A 78 -4.52 -22.94 -42.25
N PRO A 79 -3.45 -22.36 -41.67
CA PRO A 79 -2.30 -21.87 -42.44
C PRO A 79 -1.35 -23.02 -42.69
N VAL A 80 -1.10 -23.31 -43.97
CA VAL A 80 -0.17 -24.35 -44.40
C VAL A 80 1.13 -23.67 -44.91
N PRO A 81 2.23 -23.76 -44.15
CA PRO A 81 3.49 -23.20 -44.58
C PRO A 81 4.19 -24.15 -45.56
N ASP A 82 4.52 -23.64 -46.73
CA ASP A 82 5.37 -24.31 -47.72
C ASP A 82 6.67 -23.54 -47.90
N THR A 83 7.79 -24.27 -48.02
CA THR A 83 9.14 -23.67 -48.09
C THR A 83 9.82 -24.03 -49.40
N THR A 84 10.16 -23.00 -50.16
CA THR A 84 11.02 -23.15 -51.36
C THR A 84 12.45 -22.75 -51.00
N ILE A 85 13.39 -23.67 -51.17
CA ILE A 85 14.80 -23.48 -50.80
C ILE A 85 15.61 -23.16 -52.07
N ASP A 86 16.37 -22.09 -52.03
CA ASP A 86 17.39 -21.72 -53.01
C ASP A 86 18.73 -22.12 -52.42
N GLU A 87 19.30 -23.25 -52.86
CA GLU A 87 20.54 -23.82 -52.31
C GLU A 87 21.76 -22.99 -52.66
N ASP A 88 21.75 -22.34 -53.85
CA ASP A 88 22.88 -21.51 -54.29
C ASP A 88 23.01 -20.23 -53.47
N LYS A 89 21.88 -19.62 -53.13
CA LYS A 89 21.86 -18.35 -52.35
C LYS A 89 21.65 -18.56 -50.86
N LYS A 90 21.49 -19.80 -50.41
CA LYS A 90 21.16 -20.15 -49.01
C LYS A 90 19.95 -19.35 -48.48
N GLN A 91 18.89 -19.22 -49.30
CA GLN A 91 17.69 -18.46 -49.02
C GLN A 91 16.46 -19.36 -49.04
N ILE A 92 15.49 -19.03 -48.18
CA ILE A 92 14.20 -19.71 -48.07
C ILE A 92 13.09 -18.70 -48.39
N THR A 93 12.24 -19.02 -49.32
CA THR A 93 10.96 -18.35 -49.54
C THR A 93 9.86 -19.16 -48.83
N LEU A 94 9.13 -18.51 -47.92
CA LEU A 94 8.02 -19.13 -47.21
C LEU A 94 6.71 -18.71 -47.85
N THR A 95 5.96 -19.65 -48.40
CA THR A 95 4.59 -19.44 -48.88
C THR A 95 3.62 -20.01 -47.85
N ILE A 96 2.73 -19.17 -47.33
CA ILE A 96 1.68 -19.60 -46.41
C ILE A 96 0.38 -19.68 -47.21
N ASP A 97 -0.03 -20.91 -47.52
CA ASP A 97 -1.32 -21.16 -48.13
C ASP A 97 -2.40 -21.17 -47.06
N VAL A 98 -3.42 -20.36 -47.25
CA VAL A 98 -4.45 -20.08 -46.24
C VAL A 98 -5.76 -20.72 -46.67
N ASP A 99 -6.17 -21.74 -45.95
CA ASP A 99 -7.53 -22.23 -45.99
C ASP A 99 -8.36 -21.55 -44.90
N GLU A 100 -9.20 -20.59 -45.32
CA GLU A 100 -9.99 -19.79 -44.37
C GLU A 100 -11.24 -20.53 -43.88
N GLY A 101 -11.79 -21.44 -44.68
CA GLY A 101 -13.08 -22.06 -44.39
C GLY A 101 -14.24 -21.06 -44.41
N LYS A 102 -15.17 -21.19 -43.47
CA LYS A 102 -16.35 -20.31 -43.30
C LYS A 102 -16.32 -19.65 -41.93
N PRO A 103 -16.90 -18.42 -41.80
CA PRO A 103 -17.13 -17.84 -40.48
C PRO A 103 -18.27 -18.57 -39.76
N PHE A 104 -18.11 -18.80 -38.48
CA PHE A 104 -19.10 -19.46 -37.62
C PHE A 104 -19.79 -18.46 -36.70
N TYR A 105 -21.10 -18.69 -36.46
CA TYR A 105 -21.90 -17.95 -35.52
C TYR A 105 -22.15 -18.81 -34.28
N VAL A 106 -22.13 -18.21 -33.12
CA VAL A 106 -22.42 -18.89 -31.85
C VAL A 106 -23.92 -19.16 -31.78
N ARG A 107 -24.31 -20.44 -31.83
CA ARG A 107 -25.71 -20.81 -31.68
C ARG A 107 -26.13 -20.91 -30.21
N ARG A 108 -25.32 -21.58 -29.39
CA ARG A 108 -25.62 -21.85 -27.99
C ARG A 108 -24.35 -21.93 -27.16
N ILE A 109 -24.44 -21.42 -25.92
CA ILE A 109 -23.39 -21.58 -24.90
C ILE A 109 -24.01 -22.30 -23.68
N GLU A 110 -23.50 -23.49 -23.37
CA GLU A 110 -23.95 -24.34 -22.28
C GLU A 110 -22.86 -24.43 -21.20
N PHE A 111 -23.29 -24.59 -19.95
CA PHE A 111 -22.42 -24.81 -18.80
C PHE A 111 -22.70 -26.15 -18.17
N VAL A 112 -21.63 -26.89 -17.82
CA VAL A 112 -21.72 -28.20 -17.17
C VAL A 112 -20.82 -28.21 -15.96
N GLY A 113 -21.36 -28.69 -14.82
CA GLY A 113 -20.62 -28.77 -13.55
C GLY A 113 -20.91 -27.63 -12.57
N ASN A 114 -21.74 -26.67 -12.94
CA ASN A 114 -22.22 -25.60 -12.06
C ASN A 114 -23.40 -26.05 -11.22
N THR A 115 -23.13 -26.85 -10.20
CA THR A 115 -24.17 -27.47 -9.35
C THR A 115 -24.87 -26.47 -8.44
N THR A 116 -24.20 -25.41 -8.05
CA THR A 116 -24.70 -24.37 -7.15
C THR A 116 -24.74 -23.00 -7.78
N THR A 117 -23.77 -22.67 -8.62
CA THR A 117 -23.73 -21.39 -9.34
C THR A 117 -24.83 -21.35 -10.39
N ARG A 118 -25.71 -20.37 -10.34
CA ARG A 118 -26.78 -20.24 -11.34
C ARG A 118 -26.19 -19.91 -12.70
N ASP A 119 -26.77 -20.45 -13.77
CA ASP A 119 -26.38 -20.20 -15.18
C ASP A 119 -26.23 -18.69 -15.46
N LYS A 120 -27.17 -17.88 -14.99
CA LYS A 120 -27.17 -16.43 -15.10
C LYS A 120 -25.87 -15.78 -14.61
N VAL A 121 -25.26 -16.32 -13.55
CA VAL A 121 -24.02 -15.78 -12.96
C VAL A 121 -22.83 -15.98 -13.87
N ILE A 122 -22.76 -17.14 -14.54
CA ILE A 122 -21.70 -17.43 -15.51
C ILE A 122 -21.93 -16.63 -16.78
N ARG A 123 -23.15 -16.68 -17.31
CA ARG A 123 -23.55 -16.07 -18.58
C ARG A 123 -23.33 -14.56 -18.64
N ARG A 124 -23.58 -13.85 -17.54
CA ARG A 124 -23.39 -12.39 -17.46
C ARG A 124 -21.92 -11.95 -17.58
N GLU A 125 -20.98 -12.84 -17.30
CA GLU A 125 -19.54 -12.57 -17.39
C GLU A 125 -18.99 -12.81 -18.81
N LEU A 126 -19.73 -13.48 -19.65
CA LEU A 126 -19.32 -13.74 -21.03
C LEU A 126 -19.23 -12.44 -21.82
N ALA A 127 -18.13 -12.28 -22.55
CA ALA A 127 -17.97 -11.22 -23.54
C ALA A 127 -18.50 -11.65 -24.91
N LEU A 128 -18.59 -12.97 -25.15
CA LEU A 128 -19.16 -13.58 -26.34
C LEU A 128 -20.65 -13.88 -26.12
N GLU A 129 -21.50 -13.51 -27.07
CA GLU A 129 -22.95 -13.67 -26.97
C GLU A 129 -23.46 -14.65 -28.06
N GLU A 130 -24.53 -15.36 -27.71
CA GLU A 130 -25.24 -16.20 -28.66
C GLU A 130 -25.83 -15.36 -29.81
N GLY A 131 -25.81 -15.87 -31.02
CA GLY A 131 -26.24 -15.17 -32.25
C GLY A 131 -25.17 -14.32 -32.92
N ASN A 132 -24.05 -14.01 -32.23
CA ASN A 132 -22.94 -13.24 -32.79
C ASN A 132 -21.91 -14.15 -33.48
N VAL A 133 -21.08 -13.54 -34.33
CA VAL A 133 -19.92 -14.23 -34.94
C VAL A 133 -19.02 -14.73 -33.83
N TYR A 134 -18.57 -15.98 -33.90
CA TYR A 134 -17.60 -16.50 -32.98
C TYR A 134 -16.32 -15.64 -32.96
N ASN A 135 -15.83 -15.35 -31.78
CA ASN A 135 -14.61 -14.57 -31.64
C ASN A 135 -13.74 -15.18 -30.50
N SER A 136 -12.62 -15.77 -30.89
CA SER A 136 -11.72 -16.46 -29.99
C SER A 136 -11.20 -15.56 -28.88
N ARG A 137 -10.91 -14.29 -29.17
CA ARG A 137 -10.44 -13.31 -28.21
C ARG A 137 -11.52 -12.96 -27.17
N LEU A 138 -12.78 -12.80 -27.61
CA LEU A 138 -13.89 -12.57 -26.69
C LEU A 138 -14.15 -13.80 -25.81
N TRP A 139 -13.92 -15.00 -26.34
CA TRP A 139 -14.01 -16.24 -25.57
C TRP A 139 -12.90 -16.32 -24.51
N GLU A 140 -11.63 -16.09 -24.89
CA GLU A 140 -10.52 -16.01 -23.95
C GLU A 140 -10.77 -14.95 -22.86
N LEU A 141 -11.32 -13.79 -23.23
CA LEU A 141 -11.70 -12.73 -22.30
C LEU A 141 -12.80 -13.20 -21.34
N SER A 142 -13.78 -13.96 -21.82
CA SER A 142 -14.84 -14.56 -20.99
C SER A 142 -14.26 -15.51 -19.96
N ILE A 143 -13.36 -16.40 -20.36
CA ILE A 143 -12.68 -17.33 -19.47
C ILE A 143 -11.82 -16.58 -18.43
N LEU A 144 -11.11 -15.53 -18.84
CA LEU A 144 -10.32 -14.71 -17.92
C LEU A 144 -11.22 -14.05 -16.86
N ARG A 145 -12.37 -13.51 -17.25
CA ARG A 145 -13.34 -12.94 -16.30
C ARG A 145 -13.88 -13.99 -15.31
N LEU A 146 -14.24 -15.17 -15.82
CA LEU A 146 -14.69 -16.25 -14.95
C LEU A 146 -13.61 -16.70 -13.96
N ASN A 147 -12.36 -16.76 -14.40
CA ASN A 147 -11.23 -17.05 -13.50
C ASN A 147 -11.05 -15.96 -12.43
N GLN A 148 -11.28 -14.70 -12.76
CA GLN A 148 -11.18 -13.58 -11.80
C GLN A 148 -12.27 -13.62 -10.72
N LEU A 149 -13.43 -14.24 -10.98
CA LEU A 149 -14.46 -14.43 -9.96
C LEU A 149 -14.01 -15.37 -8.84
N GLY A 150 -13.13 -16.32 -9.12
CA GLY A 150 -12.66 -17.31 -8.16
C GLY A 150 -13.68 -18.38 -7.76
N TYR A 151 -14.82 -18.50 -8.47
CA TYR A 151 -15.87 -19.49 -8.16
C TYR A 151 -15.53 -20.88 -8.67
N PHE A 152 -14.64 -20.97 -9.64
CA PHE A 152 -14.24 -22.21 -10.31
C PHE A 152 -12.75 -22.48 -10.17
N GLU A 153 -12.34 -23.72 -10.36
CA GLU A 153 -10.93 -24.05 -10.60
C GLU A 153 -10.47 -23.31 -11.87
N ALA A 154 -9.15 -23.11 -12.01
CA ALA A 154 -8.61 -22.33 -13.12
C ALA A 154 -9.02 -22.91 -14.46
N LEU A 155 -9.90 -22.20 -15.17
CA LEU A 155 -10.41 -22.58 -16.50
C LEU A 155 -9.38 -22.24 -17.57
N LYS A 156 -9.23 -23.17 -18.52
CA LYS A 156 -8.39 -22.99 -19.71
C LYS A 156 -9.25 -23.11 -20.96
N PRO A 157 -9.21 -22.11 -21.86
CA PRO A 157 -10.08 -22.11 -23.05
C PRO A 157 -10.00 -23.38 -23.89
N GLU A 158 -8.80 -23.94 -24.05
CA GLU A 158 -8.55 -25.10 -24.92
C GLU A 158 -8.90 -26.45 -24.27
N GLN A 159 -8.89 -26.54 -22.92
CA GLN A 159 -9.07 -27.78 -22.19
C GLN A 159 -10.51 -27.95 -21.67
N ASP A 160 -11.12 -26.87 -21.25
CA ASP A 160 -12.41 -26.88 -20.56
C ASP A 160 -13.58 -26.46 -21.46
N SER A 161 -13.31 -26.09 -22.75
CA SER A 161 -14.33 -25.76 -23.72
C SER A 161 -14.43 -26.83 -24.80
N GLU A 162 -15.61 -27.38 -24.96
CA GLU A 162 -15.94 -28.24 -26.09
C GLU A 162 -16.75 -27.46 -27.12
N THR A 163 -16.34 -27.53 -28.39
CA THR A 163 -17.04 -26.88 -29.49
C THR A 163 -17.62 -27.94 -30.46
N LYS A 164 -18.92 -27.88 -30.70
CA LYS A 164 -19.59 -28.69 -31.72
C LYS A 164 -19.96 -27.80 -32.89
N GLN A 165 -19.36 -28.06 -34.06
CA GLN A 165 -19.55 -27.29 -35.27
C GLN A 165 -20.62 -27.92 -36.14
N ASN A 166 -21.54 -27.10 -36.66
CA ASN A 166 -22.43 -27.46 -37.74
C ASN A 166 -21.97 -26.76 -39.03
N ASN A 167 -21.23 -27.49 -39.86
CA ASN A 167 -20.66 -26.97 -41.09
C ASN A 167 -21.72 -26.60 -42.13
N GLN A 168 -22.93 -27.16 -42.07
CA GLN A 168 -24.02 -26.84 -43.02
C GLN A 168 -24.58 -25.45 -42.70
N GLU A 169 -24.87 -25.19 -41.48
CA GLU A 169 -25.47 -23.94 -40.99
C GLU A 169 -24.43 -22.85 -40.67
N GLY A 170 -23.15 -23.18 -40.62
CA GLY A 170 -22.10 -22.24 -40.16
C GLY A 170 -22.26 -21.83 -38.68
N THR A 171 -22.72 -22.75 -37.83
CA THR A 171 -22.97 -22.49 -36.42
C THR A 171 -22.08 -23.34 -35.52
N VAL A 172 -21.80 -22.82 -34.33
CA VAL A 172 -21.01 -23.52 -33.28
C VAL A 172 -21.74 -23.48 -31.95
N ASP A 173 -21.85 -24.66 -31.31
CA ASP A 173 -22.26 -24.78 -29.90
C ASP A 173 -21.02 -24.89 -29.06
N ILE A 174 -20.99 -24.16 -27.94
CA ILE A 174 -19.87 -24.14 -27.01
C ILE A 174 -20.38 -24.68 -25.68
N THR A 175 -19.74 -25.75 -25.18
CA THR A 175 -19.99 -26.29 -23.85
C THR A 175 -18.79 -26.01 -22.97
N LEU A 176 -18.97 -25.19 -21.91
CA LEU A 176 -17.95 -24.91 -20.94
C LEU A 176 -18.12 -25.83 -19.75
N LYS A 177 -17.11 -26.66 -19.50
CA LYS A 177 -17.04 -27.53 -18.33
C LYS A 177 -16.41 -26.74 -17.18
N VAL A 178 -17.14 -26.56 -16.10
CA VAL A 178 -16.66 -25.86 -14.91
C VAL A 178 -16.60 -26.83 -13.72
N LYS A 179 -15.64 -26.60 -12.84
CA LYS A 179 -15.56 -27.31 -11.56
C LYS A 179 -15.59 -26.26 -10.46
N GLU A 180 -16.65 -26.27 -9.65
CA GLU A 180 -16.83 -25.29 -8.59
C GLU A 180 -15.82 -25.48 -7.48
N LYS A 181 -15.25 -24.37 -7.02
CA LYS A 181 -14.51 -24.30 -5.76
C LYS A 181 -15.48 -24.24 -4.60
N GLY A 182 -15.01 -24.62 -3.41
CA GLY A 182 -15.78 -24.41 -2.18
C GLY A 182 -16.21 -22.95 -2.05
N LYS A 183 -17.51 -22.72 -1.81
CA LYS A 183 -18.11 -21.36 -1.73
C LYS A 183 -17.66 -20.61 -0.50
N ASN A 184 -17.45 -21.33 0.59
CA ASN A 184 -17.14 -20.77 1.89
C ASN A 184 -15.65 -20.98 2.15
N SER A 185 -14.96 -19.92 2.44
CA SER A 185 -13.60 -19.96 2.94
C SER A 185 -13.59 -19.46 4.39
N ILE A 186 -13.07 -20.29 5.27
CA ILE A 186 -12.71 -19.86 6.61
C ILE A 186 -11.20 -19.80 6.63
N GLY A 187 -10.67 -18.60 6.77
CA GLY A 187 -9.23 -18.33 6.86
C GLY A 187 -8.88 -17.99 8.29
N LEU A 188 -7.91 -18.72 8.86
CA LEU A 188 -7.22 -18.29 10.05
C LEU A 188 -5.91 -17.62 9.56
N THR A 189 -5.73 -16.38 9.91
CA THR A 189 -4.52 -15.63 9.63
C THR A 189 -3.82 -15.30 10.94
N GLY A 190 -2.53 -15.20 10.91
CA GLY A 190 -1.79 -14.81 12.10
C GLY A 190 -0.33 -14.57 11.74
N GLY A 191 0.34 -13.74 12.51
CA GLY A 191 1.71 -13.42 12.25
C GLY A 191 2.20 -12.18 12.98
N VAL A 192 3.29 -11.65 12.46
CA VAL A 192 3.88 -10.40 12.94
C VAL A 192 4.04 -9.47 11.75
N SER A 193 3.44 -8.30 11.83
CA SER A 193 3.61 -7.27 10.80
C SER A 193 3.97 -5.94 11.44
N GLY A 194 4.60 -5.06 10.66
CA GLY A 194 4.91 -3.72 11.12
C GLY A 194 3.66 -2.95 11.55
N LEU A 195 2.56 -3.06 10.82
CA LEU A 195 1.32 -2.34 11.07
C LEU A 195 0.51 -2.95 12.23
N ALA A 196 0.18 -4.23 12.15
CA ALA A 196 -0.71 -4.89 13.12
C ALA A 196 0.01 -5.37 14.41
N GLY A 197 1.34 -5.39 14.41
CA GLY A 197 2.11 -6.07 15.44
C GLY A 197 1.97 -7.60 15.32
N SER A 198 2.04 -8.32 16.42
CA SER A 198 1.61 -9.71 16.48
C SER A 198 0.08 -9.75 16.45
N PHE A 199 -0.49 -10.54 15.55
CA PHE A 199 -1.93 -10.59 15.35
C PHE A 199 -2.43 -11.99 15.04
N ILE A 200 -3.70 -12.21 15.31
CA ILE A 200 -4.49 -13.34 14.88
C ILE A 200 -5.75 -12.78 14.22
N GLY A 201 -6.10 -13.31 13.06
CA GLY A 201 -7.28 -12.90 12.31
C GLY A 201 -8.13 -14.12 11.94
N LEU A 202 -9.42 -13.97 12.03
CA LEU A 202 -10.43 -14.87 11.49
C LEU A 202 -11.10 -14.17 10.33
N ASN A 203 -11.06 -14.79 9.16
CA ASN A 203 -11.77 -14.33 7.98
C ASN A 203 -12.75 -15.42 7.55
N TYR A 204 -14.03 -15.08 7.51
CA TYR A 204 -15.06 -15.87 6.87
C TYR A 204 -15.52 -15.14 5.62
N GLU A 205 -15.42 -15.79 4.50
CA GLU A 205 -15.88 -15.26 3.22
C GLU A 205 -16.69 -16.34 2.50
N THR A 206 -17.88 -15.99 2.09
CA THR A 206 -18.66 -16.79 1.18
C THR A 206 -18.75 -16.07 -0.15
N ASN A 207 -18.08 -16.62 -1.12
CA ASN A 207 -18.15 -16.18 -2.51
C ASN A 207 -19.35 -16.90 -3.16
N ASN A 208 -20.11 -16.18 -3.96
CA ASN A 208 -21.26 -16.74 -4.63
C ASN A 208 -22.37 -17.21 -3.63
N PHE A 209 -22.72 -16.32 -2.68
CA PHE A 209 -23.77 -16.55 -1.71
C PHE A 209 -25.07 -16.91 -2.40
N LEU A 210 -25.71 -17.99 -1.99
CA LEU A 210 -26.93 -18.59 -2.59
C LEU A 210 -26.81 -18.89 -4.12
N GLY A 211 -25.61 -18.92 -4.68
CA GLY A 211 -25.38 -19.13 -6.11
C GLY A 211 -25.70 -17.91 -6.99
N LEU A 212 -25.88 -16.75 -6.40
CA LEU A 212 -26.23 -15.50 -7.08
C LEU A 212 -25.01 -14.65 -7.45
N GLY A 213 -23.83 -15.07 -7.03
CA GLY A 213 -22.58 -14.33 -7.26
C GLY A 213 -22.34 -13.20 -6.25
N GLU A 214 -23.15 -13.12 -5.22
CA GLU A 214 -22.98 -12.20 -4.11
C GLU A 214 -21.83 -12.66 -3.22
N THR A 215 -21.14 -11.72 -2.58
CA THR A 215 -20.10 -11.99 -1.60
C THR A 215 -20.51 -11.46 -0.23
N LEU A 216 -20.42 -12.32 0.77
CA LEU A 216 -20.57 -11.95 2.17
C LEU A 216 -19.21 -12.20 2.85
N SER A 217 -18.70 -11.20 3.56
CA SER A 217 -17.43 -11.31 4.27
C SER A 217 -17.56 -10.83 5.71
N VAL A 218 -16.98 -11.58 6.63
CA VAL A 218 -16.80 -11.21 8.03
C VAL A 218 -15.34 -11.37 8.37
N ARG A 219 -14.70 -10.31 8.81
CA ARG A 219 -13.30 -10.31 9.20
C ARG A 219 -13.15 -9.78 10.62
N ALA A 220 -12.38 -10.48 11.42
CA ALA A 220 -12.02 -10.07 12.76
C ALA A 220 -10.52 -10.29 12.96
N ASP A 221 -9.76 -9.20 13.01
CA ASP A 221 -8.33 -9.21 13.29
C ASP A 221 -8.09 -8.65 14.69
N VAL A 222 -7.36 -9.37 15.51
CA VAL A 222 -6.96 -8.95 16.86
C VAL A 222 -5.45 -9.03 16.97
N GLY A 223 -4.83 -7.89 17.12
CA GLY A 223 -3.39 -7.77 17.24
C GLY A 223 -2.98 -6.89 18.39
N SER A 224 -1.67 -6.84 18.62
CA SER A 224 -1.08 -6.00 19.68
C SER A 224 -1.18 -4.51 19.39
N ARG A 225 -1.36 -4.13 18.12
CA ARG A 225 -1.48 -2.74 17.68
C ARG A 225 -2.81 -2.43 16.99
N GLN A 226 -3.39 -3.40 16.33
CA GLN A 226 -4.59 -3.21 15.51
C GLN A 226 -5.66 -4.23 15.91
N ARG A 227 -6.89 -3.75 15.98
CA ARG A 227 -8.09 -4.57 16.16
C ARG A 227 -9.13 -4.09 15.20
N ASP A 228 -9.50 -4.96 14.25
CA ASP A 228 -10.46 -4.63 13.21
C ASP A 228 -11.57 -5.68 13.19
N ILE A 229 -12.79 -5.23 13.13
CA ILE A 229 -13.97 -6.06 12.87
C ILE A 229 -14.69 -5.43 11.70
N MET A 230 -14.95 -6.22 10.68
CA MET A 230 -15.59 -5.77 9.45
C MET A 230 -16.62 -6.78 8.98
N PHE A 231 -17.77 -6.29 8.61
CA PHE A 231 -18.81 -7.01 7.89
C PHE A 231 -18.98 -6.36 6.53
N GLY A 232 -18.90 -7.15 5.46
CA GLY A 232 -19.04 -6.68 4.08
C GLY A 232 -20.05 -7.53 3.31
N PHE A 233 -20.84 -6.87 2.46
CA PHE A 233 -21.72 -7.48 1.48
C PHE A 233 -21.47 -6.84 0.13
N THR A 234 -21.41 -7.64 -0.93
CA THR A 234 -21.23 -7.15 -2.29
C THR A 234 -22.15 -7.89 -3.25
N GLU A 235 -22.97 -7.13 -3.95
CA GLU A 235 -23.79 -7.57 -5.09
C GLU A 235 -23.12 -7.10 -6.38
N PRO A 236 -22.57 -7.99 -7.21
CA PRO A 236 -21.83 -7.60 -8.42
C PRO A 236 -22.71 -7.14 -9.59
N TYR A 237 -24.01 -7.50 -9.57
CA TYR A 237 -24.96 -7.20 -10.66
C TYR A 237 -26.31 -6.69 -10.14
N MET A 238 -26.30 -5.52 -9.52
CA MET A 238 -27.50 -4.91 -9.00
C MET A 238 -28.48 -4.59 -10.13
N PHE A 239 -29.74 -5.01 -9.97
CA PHE A 239 -30.83 -4.86 -10.96
C PHE A 239 -30.50 -5.50 -12.32
N ASP A 240 -29.80 -6.64 -12.33
CA ASP A 240 -29.37 -7.36 -13.53
C ASP A 240 -28.47 -6.55 -14.48
N ARG A 241 -27.90 -5.47 -13.99
CA ARG A 241 -26.93 -4.65 -14.69
C ARG A 241 -25.54 -4.88 -14.07
N PRO A 242 -24.46 -4.69 -14.81
CA PRO A 242 -23.11 -4.86 -14.28
C PRO A 242 -22.73 -3.72 -13.30
N LEU A 243 -23.71 -3.31 -12.50
CA LEU A 243 -23.55 -2.34 -11.42
C LEU A 243 -23.23 -3.10 -10.13
N GLN A 244 -21.99 -3.07 -9.73
CA GLN A 244 -21.58 -3.64 -8.46
C GLN A 244 -21.95 -2.69 -7.34
N PHE A 245 -22.68 -3.18 -6.35
CA PHE A 245 -23.02 -2.47 -5.13
C PHE A 245 -22.33 -3.13 -3.94
N GLY A 246 -21.75 -2.35 -3.06
CA GLY A 246 -21.10 -2.83 -1.85
C GLY A 246 -21.58 -2.06 -0.61
N PHE A 247 -21.72 -2.78 0.49
CA PHE A 247 -22.01 -2.22 1.79
C PHE A 247 -21.05 -2.83 2.82
N THR A 248 -20.42 -2.00 3.63
CA THR A 248 -19.48 -2.44 4.66
C THR A 248 -19.72 -1.69 5.95
N VAL A 249 -19.77 -2.39 7.07
CA VAL A 249 -19.73 -1.83 8.43
C VAL A 249 -18.46 -2.25 9.08
N PHE A 250 -17.79 -1.34 9.76
CA PHE A 250 -16.51 -1.63 10.39
C PHE A 250 -16.37 -0.91 11.74
N THR A 251 -15.59 -1.54 12.59
CA THR A 251 -14.99 -0.91 13.76
C THR A 251 -13.52 -1.26 13.79
N SER A 252 -12.70 -0.26 14.01
CA SER A 252 -11.25 -0.43 14.03
C SER A 252 -10.63 0.32 15.21
N ARG A 253 -9.56 -0.22 15.75
CA ARG A 253 -8.73 0.43 16.73
C ARG A 253 -7.26 0.22 16.36
N TYR A 254 -6.52 1.30 16.38
CA TYR A 254 -5.09 1.30 16.10
C TYR A 254 -4.33 1.97 17.25
N ASP A 255 -3.44 1.20 17.90
CA ASP A 255 -2.61 1.66 18.98
C ASP A 255 -1.15 1.79 18.48
N PHE A 256 -0.59 2.97 18.55
CA PHE A 256 0.77 3.24 18.11
C PHE A 256 1.61 3.77 19.27
N ASN A 257 2.74 3.10 19.54
CA ASN A 257 3.71 3.50 20.54
C ASN A 257 5.13 3.38 19.99
N GLN A 258 5.72 4.52 19.64
CA GLN A 258 7.02 4.58 19.00
C GLN A 258 8.16 4.12 19.94
N ALA A 259 8.07 4.39 21.24
CA ALA A 259 9.06 3.92 22.19
C ALA A 259 9.13 2.39 22.24
N LYS A 260 7.97 1.73 22.15
CA LYS A 260 7.88 0.27 22.08
C LYS A 260 8.50 -0.28 20.79
N GLU A 261 8.36 0.46 19.69
CA GLU A 261 9.00 0.10 18.41
C GLU A 261 10.53 0.12 18.52
N LEU A 262 11.06 1.18 19.12
CA LEU A 262 12.51 1.32 19.33
C LEU A 262 13.05 0.20 20.23
N ASN A 263 12.31 -0.20 21.27
CA ASN A 263 12.68 -1.32 22.13
C ASN A 263 12.71 -2.66 21.38
N ILE A 264 11.71 -2.89 20.53
CA ILE A 264 11.67 -4.12 19.70
C ILE A 264 12.85 -4.15 18.73
N GLN A 265 13.23 -3.03 18.14
CA GLN A 265 14.38 -2.94 17.25
C GLN A 265 15.71 -3.16 17.94
N ALA A 266 15.87 -2.56 19.12
CA ALA A 266 17.07 -2.70 19.90
C ALA A 266 17.22 -4.11 20.53
N ASN A 267 16.16 -4.93 20.48
CA ASN A 267 16.02 -6.22 21.15
C ASN A 267 16.36 -6.11 22.66
N GLN A 268 16.09 -4.97 23.24
CA GLN A 268 16.27 -4.67 24.67
C GLN A 268 15.36 -3.51 25.09
N GLU A 269 15.04 -3.41 26.35
CA GLU A 269 14.36 -2.26 26.92
C GLU A 269 15.35 -1.08 27.00
N LEU A 270 15.08 -0.06 26.21
CA LEU A 270 15.85 1.19 26.24
C LEU A 270 15.28 2.07 27.37
N ASN A 271 16.08 2.34 28.40
CA ASN A 271 15.75 3.32 29.43
C ASN A 271 15.88 4.72 28.84
N LEU A 272 14.90 5.14 28.06
CA LEU A 272 14.87 6.47 27.46
C LEU A 272 14.48 7.51 28.52
N PRO A 273 15.18 8.65 28.60
CA PRO A 273 14.79 9.75 29.45
C PRO A 273 13.37 10.24 29.16
N GLN A 274 12.64 10.73 30.16
CA GLN A 274 11.23 11.14 29.99
C GLN A 274 11.06 12.24 28.95
N ASN A 275 11.99 13.18 28.83
CA ASN A 275 11.96 14.21 27.79
C ASN A 275 12.05 13.65 26.35
N VAL A 276 12.74 12.52 26.18
CA VAL A 276 12.76 11.81 24.88
C VAL A 276 11.46 11.04 24.65
N LEU A 277 10.96 10.34 25.67
CA LEU A 277 9.68 9.62 25.60
C LEU A 277 8.52 10.57 25.24
N ASP A 278 8.54 11.78 25.79
CA ASP A 278 7.53 12.79 25.50
C ASP A 278 7.55 13.30 24.05
N THR A 279 8.67 13.13 23.32
CA THR A 279 8.76 13.51 21.90
C THR A 279 8.28 12.41 20.96
N LEU A 280 8.22 11.15 21.40
CA LEU A 280 7.84 10.01 20.59
C LEU A 280 6.33 9.93 20.43
N GLN A 281 5.85 9.48 19.25
CA GLN A 281 4.42 9.30 19.04
C GLN A 281 3.85 8.18 19.90
N ASN A 282 2.80 8.48 20.65
CA ASN A 282 2.08 7.51 21.46
C ASN A 282 0.60 7.87 21.50
N PHE A 283 -0.22 7.14 20.74
CA PHE A 283 -1.66 7.40 20.64
C PHE A 283 -2.44 6.13 20.31
N SER A 284 -3.73 6.17 20.62
CA SER A 284 -4.73 5.18 20.20
C SER A 284 -5.81 5.88 19.41
N GLN A 285 -6.15 5.35 18.26
CA GLN A 285 -7.26 5.80 17.42
C GLN A 285 -8.31 4.70 17.35
N SER A 286 -9.53 5.02 17.71
CA SER A 286 -10.70 4.17 17.50
C SER A 286 -11.61 4.80 16.47
N GLN A 287 -12.20 3.97 15.61
CA GLN A 287 -13.06 4.39 14.53
C GLN A 287 -14.18 3.38 14.31
N THR A 288 -15.41 3.87 14.13
CA THR A 288 -16.55 3.04 13.77
C THR A 288 -17.30 3.73 12.65
N GLY A 289 -17.73 2.96 11.64
CA GLY A 289 -18.36 3.56 10.49
C GLY A 289 -18.97 2.56 9.52
N PHE A 290 -19.47 3.11 8.42
CA PHE A 290 -19.95 2.33 7.29
C PHE A 290 -19.51 2.94 5.97
N THR A 291 -19.48 2.11 4.94
CA THR A 291 -19.20 2.51 3.57
C THR A 291 -20.22 1.90 2.64
N VAL A 292 -20.77 2.70 1.75
CA VAL A 292 -21.60 2.28 0.62
C VAL A 292 -20.84 2.57 -0.65
N SER A 293 -20.75 1.61 -1.54
CA SER A 293 -20.01 1.76 -2.80
C SER A 293 -20.80 1.27 -3.99
N ALA A 294 -20.63 1.94 -5.11
CA ALA A 294 -21.15 1.53 -6.41
C ALA A 294 -20.04 1.61 -7.44
N SER A 295 -19.92 0.59 -8.31
CA SER A 295 -18.98 0.64 -9.40
C SER A 295 -19.54 0.00 -10.67
N TYR A 296 -19.16 0.57 -11.83
CA TYR A 296 -19.65 0.16 -13.13
C TYR A 296 -18.50 -0.10 -14.11
N PRO A 297 -18.47 -1.25 -14.82
CA PRO A 297 -17.48 -1.53 -15.84
C PRO A 297 -17.77 -0.73 -17.11
N LEU A 298 -16.72 -0.11 -17.67
CA LEU A 298 -16.84 0.62 -18.93
C LEU A 298 -16.76 -0.35 -20.11
N ARG A 299 -17.78 -0.36 -20.98
CA ARG A 299 -17.82 -1.11 -22.25
C ARG A 299 -17.39 -2.57 -22.12
N ARG A 300 -17.87 -3.30 -21.11
CA ARG A 300 -17.49 -4.72 -20.85
C ARG A 300 -15.96 -4.94 -20.87
N SER A 301 -15.20 -3.97 -20.35
CA SER A 301 -13.75 -4.01 -20.28
C SER A 301 -13.28 -4.16 -18.82
N PHE A 302 -11.99 -4.32 -18.61
CA PHE A 302 -11.36 -4.31 -17.27
C PHE A 302 -11.31 -2.91 -16.63
N LYS A 303 -11.87 -1.90 -17.29
CA LYS A 303 -11.96 -0.53 -16.78
C LYS A 303 -13.24 -0.38 -15.98
N ARG A 304 -13.14 0.15 -14.78
CA ARG A 304 -14.28 0.41 -13.89
C ARG A 304 -14.23 1.84 -13.36
N VAL A 305 -15.39 2.46 -13.29
CA VAL A 305 -15.59 3.70 -12.53
C VAL A 305 -16.34 3.38 -11.26
N GLY A 306 -15.99 4.03 -10.19
CA GLY A 306 -16.59 3.79 -8.89
C GLY A 306 -16.89 5.09 -8.15
N LEU A 307 -17.87 5.02 -7.28
CA LEU A 307 -18.19 6.05 -6.33
C LEU A 307 -18.48 5.38 -4.99
N SER A 308 -17.83 5.83 -3.93
CA SER A 308 -18.18 5.37 -2.58
C SER A 308 -18.49 6.54 -1.66
N TYR A 309 -19.38 6.30 -0.73
CA TYR A 309 -19.68 7.18 0.38
C TYR A 309 -19.31 6.46 1.67
N SER A 310 -18.52 7.11 2.52
CA SER A 310 -18.12 6.57 3.81
C SER A 310 -18.44 7.59 4.92
N PHE A 311 -19.05 7.11 5.97
CA PHE A 311 -19.25 7.87 7.20
C PHE A 311 -18.57 7.14 8.35
N SER A 312 -17.77 7.86 9.12
CA SER A 312 -17.11 7.31 10.30
C SER A 312 -17.09 8.31 11.44
N ASN A 313 -17.17 7.77 12.64
CA ASN A 313 -16.94 8.49 13.88
C ASN A 313 -15.66 7.96 14.52
N SER A 314 -14.67 8.83 14.70
CA SER A 314 -13.37 8.46 15.28
C SER A 314 -13.04 9.28 16.51
N SER A 315 -12.24 8.68 17.38
CA SER A 315 -11.73 9.28 18.60
C SER A 315 -10.27 8.92 18.75
N LEU A 316 -9.45 9.90 19.12
CA LEU A 316 -8.04 9.72 19.41
C LEU A 316 -7.82 9.91 20.91
N LYS A 317 -6.98 9.04 21.47
CA LYS A 317 -6.45 9.16 22.83
C LYS A 317 -4.92 9.20 22.72
N THR A 318 -4.34 10.25 23.27
CA THR A 318 -2.89 10.45 23.29
C THR A 318 -2.34 10.12 24.68
N PHE A 319 -1.12 9.60 24.73
CA PHE A 319 -0.49 9.12 25.96
C PHE A 319 0.76 9.90 26.34
N ASN A 320 1.17 10.88 25.52
CA ASN A 320 2.27 11.79 25.81
C ASN A 320 1.96 13.21 25.33
N THR A 321 2.69 14.17 25.89
CA THR A 321 2.43 15.59 25.70
C THR A 321 2.64 16.04 24.26
N ALA A 322 3.68 15.58 23.58
CA ALA A 322 3.97 15.99 22.20
C ALA A 322 2.90 15.53 21.21
N SER A 323 2.45 14.27 21.32
CA SER A 323 1.35 13.77 20.48
C SER A 323 0.05 14.50 20.77
N GLN A 324 -0.25 14.76 22.05
CA GLN A 324 -1.45 15.48 22.44
C GLN A 324 -1.47 16.86 21.82
N GLN A 325 -0.42 17.64 22.00
CA GLN A 325 -0.33 19.01 21.50
C GLN A 325 -0.37 19.08 20.00
N TYR A 326 0.37 18.21 19.32
CA TYR A 326 0.35 18.19 17.85
C TYR A 326 -1.04 17.93 17.31
N PHE A 327 -1.78 16.98 17.88
CA PHE A 327 -3.12 16.67 17.43
C PHE A 327 -4.18 17.70 17.83
N GLU A 328 -4.06 18.30 19.02
CA GLU A 328 -5.03 19.26 19.54
C GLU A 328 -4.84 20.67 18.99
N PHE A 329 -3.59 21.07 18.70
CA PHE A 329 -3.27 22.46 18.35
C PHE A 329 -3.47 22.76 16.87
N LEU A 330 -3.49 21.77 15.99
CA LEU A 330 -3.71 21.99 14.57
C LEU A 330 -5.16 22.39 14.26
N ALA A 331 -5.32 23.32 13.31
CA ALA A 331 -6.63 23.88 12.89
C ALA A 331 -7.42 22.93 11.98
N PHE A 332 -7.54 21.62 12.30
CA PHE A 332 -8.28 20.68 11.46
C PHE A 332 -9.81 20.64 11.76
N ARG A 333 -10.19 21.17 12.92
CA ARG A 333 -11.61 21.32 13.36
C ARG A 333 -11.88 22.76 13.82
N GLY A 334 -13.17 23.09 13.97
CA GLY A 334 -13.60 24.36 14.56
C GLY A 334 -13.52 24.42 16.10
N ILE A 335 -13.04 23.36 16.75
CA ILE A 335 -12.84 23.27 18.20
C ILE A 335 -11.41 22.84 18.47
N SER A 336 -10.85 23.24 19.59
CA SER A 336 -9.51 22.89 20.04
C SER A 336 -9.54 22.33 21.47
N GLY A 337 -8.39 21.90 21.96
CA GLY A 337 -8.23 21.25 23.26
C GLY A 337 -8.64 19.78 23.25
N PRO A 338 -8.76 19.10 24.41
CA PRO A 338 -8.98 17.66 24.54
C PRO A 338 -10.23 17.16 23.80
N ASN A 339 -11.26 17.99 23.70
CA ASN A 339 -12.50 17.67 22.96
C ASN A 339 -12.31 17.66 21.44
N ALA A 340 -11.22 18.25 20.93
CA ALA A 340 -10.92 18.21 19.49
C ALA A 340 -10.62 16.80 18.98
N LEU A 341 -10.17 15.92 19.85
CA LEU A 341 -9.79 14.54 19.52
C LEU A 341 -10.94 13.54 19.71
N GLN A 342 -12.11 13.98 20.19
CA GLN A 342 -13.27 13.13 20.43
C GLN A 342 -14.37 13.42 19.43
N GLY A 343 -15.12 12.36 19.02
CA GLY A 343 -16.26 12.51 18.14
C GLY A 343 -15.93 13.16 16.79
N ILE A 344 -14.84 12.74 16.16
CA ILE A 344 -14.42 13.24 14.86
C ILE A 344 -15.27 12.55 13.80
N LYS A 345 -16.26 13.28 13.28
CA LYS A 345 -17.16 12.78 12.24
C LYS A 345 -16.58 13.07 10.86
N THR A 346 -16.18 12.03 10.15
CA THR A 346 -15.70 12.14 8.78
C THR A 346 -16.75 11.58 7.84
N SER A 347 -17.28 12.43 6.98
CA SER A 347 -18.19 12.08 5.89
C SER A 347 -17.49 12.36 4.59
N LYS A 348 -17.24 11.32 3.77
CA LYS A 348 -16.44 11.45 2.56
C LYS A 348 -17.04 10.74 1.37
N ILE A 349 -16.84 11.33 0.20
CA ILE A 349 -17.12 10.76 -1.11
C ILE A 349 -15.79 10.44 -1.78
N THR A 350 -15.69 9.24 -2.36
CA THR A 350 -14.49 8.78 -3.06
C THR A 350 -14.85 8.36 -4.48
N PRO A 351 -14.74 9.25 -5.49
CA PRO A 351 -14.73 8.85 -6.88
C PRO A 351 -13.47 8.06 -7.19
N SER A 352 -13.58 7.05 -8.03
CA SER A 352 -12.46 6.21 -8.42
C SER A 352 -12.55 5.70 -9.85
N PHE A 353 -11.41 5.46 -10.45
CA PHE A 353 -11.24 4.76 -11.71
C PHE A 353 -10.22 3.64 -11.49
N SER A 354 -10.54 2.45 -11.95
CA SER A 354 -9.63 1.31 -11.90
C SER A 354 -9.56 0.59 -13.24
N PHE A 355 -8.37 0.12 -13.58
CA PHE A 355 -8.10 -0.74 -14.71
C PHE A 355 -7.18 -1.86 -14.25
N ASN A 356 -7.59 -3.13 -14.38
CA ASN A 356 -6.83 -4.25 -13.85
C ASN A 356 -6.86 -5.45 -14.81
N THR A 357 -5.69 -5.80 -15.34
CA THR A 357 -5.45 -6.95 -16.21
C THR A 357 -4.51 -7.98 -15.59
N VAL A 358 -4.26 -7.87 -14.29
CA VAL A 358 -3.39 -8.80 -13.55
C VAL A 358 -4.01 -10.18 -13.52
N ASP A 359 -3.23 -11.19 -13.87
CA ASP A 359 -3.68 -12.58 -14.03
C ASP A 359 -4.06 -13.27 -12.72
N ASN A 360 -3.34 -12.98 -11.63
CA ASN A 360 -3.60 -13.55 -10.31
C ASN A 360 -3.38 -12.50 -9.22
N PRO A 361 -4.41 -12.16 -8.44
CA PRO A 361 -4.27 -11.18 -7.36
C PRO A 361 -3.29 -11.56 -6.24
N MET A 362 -3.14 -12.87 -5.96
CA MET A 362 -2.26 -13.36 -4.89
C MET A 362 -0.81 -13.55 -5.36
N HIS A 363 -0.64 -14.01 -6.59
CA HIS A 363 0.66 -14.31 -7.21
C HIS A 363 0.70 -13.77 -8.63
N PRO A 364 0.79 -12.44 -8.79
CA PRO A 364 0.77 -11.84 -10.10
C PRO A 364 2.03 -12.22 -10.88
N THR A 365 1.82 -12.73 -12.10
CA THR A 365 2.90 -13.09 -13.00
C THR A 365 2.95 -12.21 -14.24
N ARG A 366 1.81 -11.64 -14.66
CA ARG A 366 1.70 -10.75 -15.82
C ARG A 366 0.50 -9.80 -15.68
N GLY A 367 0.56 -8.72 -16.44
CA GLY A 367 -0.50 -7.73 -16.51
C GLY A 367 -0.15 -6.43 -15.78
N HIS A 368 -1.10 -5.53 -15.77
CA HIS A 368 -0.95 -4.24 -15.12
C HIS A 368 -2.24 -3.80 -14.45
N SER A 369 -2.10 -2.97 -13.44
CA SER A 369 -3.20 -2.37 -12.69
C SER A 369 -2.97 -0.87 -12.56
N LEU A 370 -3.99 -0.07 -12.84
CA LEU A 370 -4.03 1.36 -12.61
C LEU A 370 -5.22 1.69 -11.72
N PHE A 371 -4.97 2.38 -10.64
CA PHE A 371 -6.00 2.96 -9.77
C PHE A 371 -5.80 4.47 -9.66
N VAL A 372 -6.85 5.23 -9.88
CA VAL A 372 -6.89 6.67 -9.66
C VAL A 372 -8.17 6.98 -8.90
N GLY A 373 -8.04 7.65 -7.78
CA GLY A 373 -9.19 8.03 -6.96
C GLY A 373 -8.86 9.18 -6.02
N GLY A 374 -9.81 9.57 -5.20
CA GLY A 374 -9.55 10.59 -4.22
C GLY A 374 -10.71 10.79 -3.26
N ASP A 375 -10.37 10.96 -1.98
CA ASP A 375 -11.33 11.23 -0.92
C ASP A 375 -11.65 12.72 -0.88
N ILE A 376 -12.92 13.07 -0.85
CA ILE A 376 -13.42 14.43 -0.62
C ILE A 376 -14.24 14.37 0.67
N SER A 377 -13.68 14.88 1.76
CA SER A 377 -14.28 14.89 3.09
C SER A 377 -14.86 16.27 3.40
N GLY A 378 -16.02 16.35 4.05
CA GLY A 378 -16.62 17.61 4.48
C GLY A 378 -18.11 17.74 4.22
N ILE A 379 -18.75 16.72 3.65
CA ILE A 379 -20.18 16.70 3.37
C ILE A 379 -20.91 16.14 4.60
N GLY A 380 -21.33 17.01 5.54
CA GLY A 380 -22.04 16.59 6.77
C GLY A 380 -21.13 16.07 7.89
N GLY A 381 -19.80 16.22 7.78
CA GLY A 381 -18.82 15.92 8.84
C GLY A 381 -18.25 17.18 9.50
N ASN A 382 -17.31 17.00 10.41
CA ASN A 382 -16.60 18.11 11.07
C ASN A 382 -15.13 18.22 10.63
N VAL A 383 -14.72 17.47 9.60
CA VAL A 383 -13.42 17.48 8.94
C VAL A 383 -13.61 17.84 7.48
N SER A 384 -12.69 18.65 6.92
CA SER A 384 -12.73 19.06 5.52
C SER A 384 -11.35 18.82 4.89
N SER A 385 -11.25 17.83 4.01
CA SER A 385 -9.99 17.50 3.32
C SER A 385 -10.24 16.88 1.95
N ILE A 386 -9.25 17.02 1.06
CA ILE A 386 -9.20 16.37 -0.24
C ILE A 386 -7.91 15.55 -0.29
N ARG A 387 -8.02 14.26 -0.68
CA ARG A 387 -6.88 13.35 -0.75
C ARG A 387 -6.91 12.53 -2.04
N PRO A 388 -6.38 13.06 -3.17
CA PRO A 388 -6.16 12.27 -4.37
C PRO A 388 -5.08 11.21 -4.16
N VAL A 389 -5.25 10.07 -4.82
CA VAL A 389 -4.33 8.95 -4.86
C VAL A 389 -4.27 8.36 -6.25
N GLY A 390 -3.07 8.02 -6.72
CA GLY A 390 -2.84 7.28 -7.93
C GLY A 390 -1.87 6.13 -7.65
N GLU A 391 -2.18 4.93 -8.15
CA GLU A 391 -1.32 3.76 -8.05
C GLU A 391 -1.25 3.05 -9.40
N TYR A 392 -0.04 2.71 -9.81
CA TYR A 392 0.22 1.87 -10.97
C TYR A 392 1.07 0.68 -10.59
N LYS A 393 0.67 -0.51 -11.02
CA LYS A 393 1.40 -1.77 -10.86
C LYS A 393 1.57 -2.43 -12.21
N GLN A 394 2.74 -3.06 -12.42
CA GLN A 394 3.02 -3.85 -13.62
C GLN A 394 3.80 -5.11 -13.26
N PHE A 395 3.44 -6.22 -13.88
CA PHE A 395 4.09 -7.52 -13.74
C PHE A 395 4.48 -8.05 -15.12
N ILE A 396 5.76 -8.36 -15.29
CA ILE A 396 6.35 -8.77 -16.56
C ILE A 396 7.06 -10.11 -16.35
N PRO A 397 6.63 -11.18 -17.04
CA PRO A 397 7.35 -12.44 -17.00
C PRO A 397 8.71 -12.29 -17.69
N MET A 398 9.77 -12.68 -16.99
CA MET A 398 11.15 -12.55 -17.45
C MET A 398 11.80 -13.93 -17.66
N LYS A 399 12.84 -13.98 -18.48
CA LYS A 399 13.62 -15.18 -18.77
C LYS A 399 15.12 -14.90 -18.62
N LEU A 400 15.50 -14.20 -17.55
CA LEU A 400 16.91 -13.81 -17.35
C LEU A 400 17.78 -15.01 -16.99
N PHE A 401 17.26 -15.93 -16.19
CA PHE A 401 17.90 -17.19 -15.83
C PHE A 401 17.13 -18.36 -16.43
N LYS A 402 17.73 -19.54 -16.47
CA LYS A 402 17.04 -20.76 -16.95
C LYS A 402 15.72 -20.90 -16.20
N PRO A 403 14.59 -21.14 -16.90
CA PRO A 403 13.31 -21.31 -16.23
C PRO A 403 13.41 -22.46 -15.23
N SER A 404 12.97 -22.23 -14.00
CA SER A 404 12.80 -23.31 -13.03
C SER A 404 11.60 -24.17 -13.44
N ARG A 405 11.54 -25.41 -12.97
CA ARG A 405 10.36 -26.27 -13.14
C ARG A 405 9.10 -25.66 -12.47
N GLU A 406 9.30 -24.70 -11.59
CA GLU A 406 8.28 -24.07 -10.73
C GLU A 406 7.59 -22.85 -11.35
N GLY A 407 8.04 -22.32 -12.50
CA GLY A 407 7.40 -21.21 -13.18
C GLY A 407 8.35 -20.15 -13.74
N HIS A 408 7.75 -19.06 -14.20
CA HIS A 408 8.49 -17.93 -14.77
C HIS A 408 8.97 -16.96 -13.68
N GLN A 409 10.14 -16.38 -13.90
CA GLN A 409 10.60 -15.23 -13.14
C GLN A 409 9.72 -14.03 -13.47
N VAL A 410 9.50 -13.14 -12.51
CA VAL A 410 8.61 -12.00 -12.67
C VAL A 410 9.28 -10.73 -12.19
N LEU A 411 9.28 -9.70 -13.04
CA LEU A 411 9.61 -8.34 -12.64
C LEU A 411 8.32 -7.63 -12.24
N GLY A 412 8.18 -7.28 -10.97
CA GLY A 412 7.09 -6.49 -10.43
C GLY A 412 7.53 -5.04 -10.20
N PHE A 413 6.69 -4.09 -10.57
CA PHE A 413 6.90 -2.67 -10.38
C PHE A 413 5.63 -2.01 -9.88
N ARG A 414 5.74 -1.16 -8.85
CA ARG A 414 4.66 -0.35 -8.29
C ARG A 414 5.11 1.09 -8.14
N VAL A 415 4.26 2.04 -8.53
CA VAL A 415 4.39 3.45 -8.19
C VAL A 415 3.08 3.93 -7.60
N GLN A 416 3.15 4.62 -6.48
CA GLN A 416 2.00 5.25 -5.82
C GLN A 416 2.33 6.68 -5.46
N GLY A 417 1.45 7.60 -5.87
CA GLY A 417 1.50 9.00 -5.48
C GLY A 417 0.22 9.40 -4.75
N SER A 418 0.35 10.20 -3.71
CA SER A 418 -0.80 10.72 -2.94
C SER A 418 -0.50 12.10 -2.40
N PHE A 419 -1.56 12.90 -2.30
CA PHE A 419 -1.52 14.25 -1.76
C PHE A 419 -2.72 14.46 -0.84
N ILE A 420 -2.57 15.24 0.23
CA ILE A 420 -3.68 15.59 1.12
C ILE A 420 -3.67 17.09 1.45
N THR A 421 -4.84 17.68 1.46
CA THR A 421 -5.01 19.07 1.84
C THR A 421 -6.34 19.30 2.53
N GLY A 422 -6.33 20.14 3.55
CA GLY A 422 -7.55 20.74 4.10
C GLY A 422 -8.04 21.91 3.25
N TYR A 423 -9.30 22.25 3.38
CA TYR A 423 -9.94 23.39 2.73
C TYR A 423 -10.90 24.12 3.67
N SER A 424 -11.48 25.25 3.23
CA SER A 424 -12.38 26.11 4.05
C SER A 424 -11.72 26.57 5.37
N GLY A 425 -10.46 27.02 5.30
CA GLY A 425 -9.74 27.51 6.48
C GLY A 425 -9.29 26.44 7.46
N ARG A 426 -9.45 25.16 7.13
CA ARG A 426 -9.00 24.02 7.94
C ARG A 426 -7.79 23.36 7.31
N VAL A 427 -6.98 22.70 8.15
CA VAL A 427 -5.89 21.84 7.69
C VAL A 427 -6.34 20.38 7.62
N ALA A 428 -5.64 19.58 6.86
CA ALA A 428 -5.88 18.14 6.84
C ALA A 428 -5.66 17.55 8.23
N PRO A 429 -6.49 16.58 8.69
CA PRO A 429 -6.30 15.94 9.97
C PRO A 429 -4.90 15.35 10.12
N PRO A 430 -4.20 15.62 11.23
CA PRO A 430 -2.81 15.18 11.39
C PRO A 430 -2.66 13.65 11.37
N PHE A 431 -3.67 12.90 11.80
CA PHE A 431 -3.68 11.43 11.78
C PHE A 431 -3.98 10.84 10.40
N GLU A 432 -4.51 11.62 9.43
CA GLU A 432 -4.72 11.22 8.02
C GLU A 432 -3.56 11.62 7.11
N ARG A 433 -2.58 12.39 7.60
CA ARG A 433 -1.37 12.75 6.86
C ARG A 433 -0.49 11.53 6.62
N PHE A 434 0.45 11.65 5.69
CA PHE A 434 1.26 10.51 5.27
C PHE A 434 2.46 10.29 6.19
N TYR A 435 2.55 9.06 6.67
CA TYR A 435 3.66 8.51 7.43
C TYR A 435 4.03 7.20 6.78
N MET A 436 5.16 7.15 6.09
CA MET A 436 5.59 5.99 5.32
C MET A 436 6.50 5.08 6.14
N GLY A 437 6.79 3.91 5.59
CA GLY A 437 7.64 2.87 6.18
C GLY A 437 6.85 1.63 6.54
N GLY A 438 7.57 0.54 6.79
CA GLY A 438 6.99 -0.78 7.03
C GLY A 438 7.01 -1.68 5.80
N ASP A 439 6.50 -2.88 5.99
CA ASP A 439 6.65 -4.00 5.05
C ASP A 439 5.90 -3.84 3.73
N THR A 440 4.91 -2.95 3.68
CA THR A 440 4.05 -2.69 2.51
C THR A 440 4.43 -1.45 1.74
N ASP A 441 5.15 -0.50 2.38
CA ASP A 441 5.55 0.75 1.74
C ASP A 441 7.02 0.73 1.36
N ILE A 442 7.91 0.90 2.35
CA ILE A 442 9.36 0.90 2.20
C ILE A 442 9.95 -0.07 3.21
N ARG A 443 10.36 -1.24 2.76
CA ARG A 443 10.99 -2.26 3.61
C ARG A 443 12.28 -1.72 4.25
N GLY A 444 12.64 -2.24 5.41
CA GLY A 444 13.85 -1.80 6.12
C GLY A 444 13.69 -0.55 6.99
N PHE A 445 12.57 0.16 6.88
CA PHE A 445 12.21 1.26 7.77
C PHE A 445 11.02 0.85 8.65
N ASP A 446 10.88 1.50 9.79
CA ASP A 446 9.76 1.22 10.69
C ASP A 446 8.46 1.80 10.17
N VAL A 447 7.36 1.22 10.64
CA VAL A 447 6.03 1.76 10.36
C VAL A 447 5.97 3.20 10.87
N ARG A 448 5.51 4.10 9.99
CA ARG A 448 5.36 5.54 10.25
C ARG A 448 6.68 6.29 10.55
N ALA A 449 7.84 5.68 10.35
CA ALA A 449 9.13 6.32 10.64
C ALA A 449 9.54 7.36 9.59
N ILE A 450 9.15 7.18 8.34
CA ILE A 450 9.48 8.12 7.27
C ILE A 450 8.46 9.26 7.25
N THR A 451 8.85 10.38 7.84
CA THR A 451 8.03 11.58 7.98
C THR A 451 8.91 12.83 8.11
N PRO A 452 8.45 14.01 7.72
CA PRO A 452 9.06 15.26 8.15
C PRO A 452 8.89 15.48 9.65
N TYR A 453 9.84 16.16 10.25
CA TYR A 453 9.83 16.54 11.66
C TYR A 453 9.61 18.05 11.76
N GLY A 454 8.93 18.49 12.81
CA GLY A 454 8.68 19.89 13.09
C GLY A 454 8.83 20.24 14.55
N PHE A 455 8.85 21.53 14.84
CA PHE A 455 8.79 22.04 16.21
C PHE A 455 7.42 22.63 16.48
N ILE A 456 6.78 22.16 17.55
CA ILE A 456 5.58 22.78 18.12
C ILE A 456 5.93 23.41 19.46
N THR A 457 5.45 24.62 19.70
CA THR A 457 5.71 25.31 20.97
C THR A 457 4.70 24.85 22.02
N ASN A 458 5.20 24.51 23.19
CA ASN A 458 4.39 24.12 24.33
C ASN A 458 4.56 25.11 25.49
N ASN A 459 3.52 25.33 26.27
CA ASN A 459 3.55 26.06 27.52
C ASN A 459 3.86 25.08 28.66
N VAL A 460 5.06 25.18 29.24
CA VAL A 460 5.50 24.33 30.33
C VAL A 460 5.74 25.17 31.54
N SER A 461 5.13 24.84 32.67
CA SER A 461 5.38 25.46 33.94
C SER A 461 6.46 24.68 34.69
N LEU A 462 7.66 25.25 34.77
CA LEU A 462 8.79 24.66 35.50
C LEU A 462 8.80 25.14 36.93
N PRO A 463 8.74 24.25 37.96
CA PRO A 463 8.86 24.68 39.34
C PRO A 463 10.23 25.32 39.61
N LEU A 464 10.24 26.46 40.28
CA LEU A 464 11.45 27.15 40.70
C LEU A 464 12.17 26.27 41.73
N VAL A 465 13.39 25.86 41.42
CA VAL A 465 14.14 24.95 42.28
C VAL A 465 14.68 25.75 43.45
N ASN A 466 14.24 25.39 44.63
CA ASN A 466 14.74 25.99 45.85
C ASN A 466 16.20 25.50 46.11
N PRO A 467 17.15 26.39 46.46
CA PRO A 467 18.46 25.96 46.93
C PRO A 467 18.38 24.93 48.05
N ASP A 468 17.29 24.92 48.80
CA ASP A 468 17.00 23.98 49.89
C ASP A 468 16.77 22.52 49.42
N ASP A 469 16.57 22.23 48.15
CA ASP A 469 16.59 20.86 47.62
C ASP A 469 17.98 20.20 47.86
N ILE A 470 19.03 21.02 47.98
CA ILE A 470 20.37 20.60 48.37
C ILE A 470 20.43 20.36 49.91
N CYS A 471 19.66 21.10 50.66
CA CYS A 471 19.65 21.03 52.13
C CYS A 471 18.93 19.81 52.69
N VAL A 472 18.05 19.17 51.94
CA VAL A 472 17.41 17.91 52.34
C VAL A 472 18.43 16.78 52.46
N SER A 473 19.53 16.85 51.72
CA SER A 473 20.65 15.91 51.80
C SER A 473 21.65 16.29 52.90
N PHE A 474 21.61 17.55 53.42
CA PHE A 474 22.49 18.08 54.43
C PHE A 474 21.69 18.91 55.45
N PRO A 475 21.09 18.29 56.46
CA PRO A 475 20.13 18.94 57.39
C PRO A 475 20.72 20.03 58.27
N THR A 476 22.03 20.32 58.22
CA THR A 476 22.71 21.31 59.04
C THR A 476 22.80 22.72 58.45
N LEU A 477 22.35 22.91 57.16
CA LEU A 477 22.31 24.26 56.58
C LEU A 477 20.92 24.88 56.77
N ALA A 478 20.90 26.08 57.36
CA ALA A 478 19.70 26.89 57.49
C ALA A 478 19.23 27.34 56.05
N CYS A 479 18.28 26.63 55.53
CA CYS A 479 17.76 26.88 54.21
C CYS A 479 16.60 27.88 54.30
N THR A 480 16.86 29.11 53.91
CA THR A 480 15.85 30.16 53.76
C THR A 480 15.53 30.29 52.29
N GLY A 481 14.32 30.06 51.90
CA GLY A 481 14.01 30.10 50.49
C GLY A 481 12.54 30.18 50.15
N ILE A 482 12.22 29.84 48.92
CA ILE A 482 10.92 29.88 48.29
C ILE A 482 9.93 28.99 49.05
N PRO A 483 8.69 29.42 49.29
CA PRO A 483 7.67 28.61 49.93
C PRO A 483 7.52 27.25 49.25
N LYS A 484 7.46 26.19 50.05
CA LYS A 484 7.36 24.81 49.61
C LYS A 484 5.89 24.41 49.48
N ASP A 485 5.58 23.53 48.52
CA ASP A 485 4.30 22.88 48.40
C ASP A 485 4.06 21.99 49.64
N PRO A 486 2.99 22.20 50.40
CA PRO A 486 2.70 21.40 51.60
C PRO A 486 2.53 19.90 51.29
N SER A 487 2.05 19.57 50.08
CA SER A 487 1.85 18.18 49.61
C SER A 487 3.14 17.53 49.14
N ASN A 488 4.13 18.34 48.72
CA ASN A 488 5.45 17.87 48.30
C ASN A 488 6.54 18.87 48.69
N PRO A 489 7.16 18.71 49.87
CA PRO A 489 8.16 19.64 50.39
C PRO A 489 9.38 19.87 49.49
N ARG A 490 9.62 19.01 48.49
CA ARG A 490 10.67 19.17 47.49
C ARG A 490 10.26 20.04 46.30
N ARG A 491 8.96 20.35 46.14
CA ARG A 491 8.40 21.16 45.08
C ARG A 491 8.19 22.60 45.56
N GLY A 492 8.77 23.54 44.83
CA GLY A 492 8.46 24.97 45.07
C GLY A 492 7.01 25.27 44.59
N ILE A 493 6.34 26.18 45.33
CA ILE A 493 5.00 26.67 44.98
C ILE A 493 5.05 27.58 43.74
N ILE A 494 6.18 28.22 43.47
CA ILE A 494 6.36 29.16 42.38
C ILE A 494 6.79 28.38 41.13
N THR A 495 6.14 28.69 40.02
CA THR A 495 6.49 28.11 38.74
C THR A 495 6.89 29.19 37.75
N VAL A 496 7.86 28.89 36.88
CA VAL A 496 8.31 29.73 35.79
C VAL A 496 7.64 29.18 34.51
N PRO A 497 6.73 29.93 33.88
CA PRO A 497 6.15 29.54 32.62
C PRO A 497 7.18 29.71 31.49
N LEU A 498 7.38 28.66 30.70
CA LEU A 498 8.32 28.62 29.58
C LEU A 498 7.63 28.19 28.31
N ALA A 499 7.93 28.87 27.22
CA ALA A 499 7.54 28.44 25.89
C ALA A 499 8.63 27.54 25.32
N ILE A 500 8.36 26.25 25.25
CA ILE A 500 9.34 25.23 24.89
C ILE A 500 8.95 24.55 23.59
N PRO A 501 9.83 24.53 22.55
CA PRO A 501 9.57 23.75 21.36
C PRO A 501 9.83 22.28 21.62
N GLN A 502 8.87 21.47 21.24
CA GLN A 502 8.97 20.02 21.22
C GLN A 502 9.02 19.51 19.78
N ILE A 503 9.81 18.47 19.54
CA ILE A 503 9.85 17.80 18.25
C ILE A 503 8.57 17.00 18.08
N VAL A 504 7.95 17.15 16.90
CA VAL A 504 6.76 16.39 16.52
C VAL A 504 6.93 15.79 15.12
N PHE A 505 6.28 14.67 14.91
CA PHE A 505 6.19 14.00 13.62
C PHE A 505 5.03 14.59 12.84
N THR A 506 5.32 15.45 11.86
CA THR A 506 4.29 16.24 11.19
C THR A 506 3.42 15.43 10.24
N GLY A 507 3.88 14.27 9.77
CA GLY A 507 3.31 13.66 8.59
C GLY A 507 3.50 14.52 7.34
N GLY A 508 3.72 13.92 6.18
CA GLY A 508 3.73 14.65 4.92
C GLY A 508 2.32 15.01 4.45
N ASP A 509 2.18 16.04 3.64
CA ASP A 509 0.98 16.26 2.85
C ASP A 509 1.08 15.62 1.46
N THR A 510 2.27 15.19 1.08
CA THR A 510 2.58 14.57 -0.22
C THR A 510 3.48 13.37 -0.01
N GLN A 511 3.17 12.26 -0.70
CA GLN A 511 4.00 11.06 -0.71
C GLN A 511 4.15 10.49 -2.11
N LEU A 512 5.33 9.90 -2.36
CA LEU A 512 5.62 9.10 -3.54
C LEU A 512 6.33 7.82 -3.09
N ILE A 513 5.81 6.68 -3.53
CA ILE A 513 6.37 5.35 -3.26
C ILE A 513 6.65 4.66 -4.58
N SER A 514 7.82 4.05 -4.72
CA SER A 514 8.18 3.20 -5.84
C SER A 514 8.79 1.90 -5.31
N ASN A 515 8.22 0.79 -5.70
CA ASN A 515 8.72 -0.55 -5.36
C ASN A 515 9.07 -1.28 -6.64
N LEU A 516 10.26 -1.86 -6.68
CA LEU A 516 10.73 -2.73 -7.75
C LEU A 516 11.13 -4.06 -7.14
N GLU A 517 10.63 -5.16 -7.70
CA GLU A 517 10.87 -6.49 -7.18
C GLU A 517 11.10 -7.49 -8.30
N TYR A 518 12.21 -8.21 -8.25
CA TYR A 518 12.51 -9.30 -9.16
C TYR A 518 12.34 -10.63 -8.43
N ARG A 519 11.30 -11.38 -8.80
CA ARG A 519 10.88 -12.65 -8.17
C ARG A 519 11.41 -13.83 -8.93
N ILE A 520 12.10 -14.74 -8.23
CA ILE A 520 12.69 -15.95 -8.77
C ILE A 520 12.09 -17.15 -8.02
N PRO A 521 11.20 -17.94 -8.62
CA PRO A 521 10.72 -19.18 -8.01
C PRO A 521 11.89 -20.17 -7.88
N ILE A 522 12.13 -20.70 -6.68
CA ILE A 522 13.24 -21.61 -6.39
C ILE A 522 12.77 -23.04 -6.37
N ALA A 523 11.83 -23.38 -5.47
CA ALA A 523 11.31 -24.73 -5.31
C ALA A 523 9.95 -24.70 -4.62
N GLY A 524 8.93 -25.32 -5.21
CA GLY A 524 7.58 -25.39 -4.67
C GLY A 524 7.03 -24.01 -4.26
N PRO A 525 6.68 -23.80 -2.99
CA PRO A 525 6.10 -22.55 -2.52
C PRO A 525 7.13 -21.46 -2.21
N VAL A 526 8.42 -21.70 -2.49
CA VAL A 526 9.54 -20.80 -2.13
C VAL A 526 9.93 -19.91 -3.29
N THR A 527 9.88 -18.61 -3.08
CA THR A 527 10.30 -17.58 -4.03
C THR A 527 11.36 -16.68 -3.40
N LEU A 528 12.46 -16.45 -4.11
CA LEU A 528 13.44 -15.43 -3.76
C LEU A 528 13.10 -14.14 -4.50
N ALA A 529 13.04 -13.03 -3.80
CA ALA A 529 12.86 -11.71 -4.38
C ALA A 529 14.06 -10.80 -4.10
N ILE A 530 14.51 -10.12 -5.13
CA ILE A 530 15.46 -9.01 -5.03
C ILE A 530 14.63 -7.74 -5.13
N PHE A 531 14.74 -6.85 -4.17
CA PHE A 531 13.90 -5.67 -4.13
C PHE A 531 14.68 -4.36 -4.04
N ASN A 532 14.03 -3.31 -4.52
CA ASN A 532 14.43 -1.92 -4.34
C ASN A 532 13.19 -1.07 -4.09
N ASP A 533 13.10 -0.47 -2.92
CA ASP A 533 12.01 0.40 -2.50
C ASP A 533 12.54 1.82 -2.37
N LEU A 534 11.84 2.78 -2.97
CA LEU A 534 12.14 4.21 -2.92
C LEU A 534 10.92 4.97 -2.41
N GLY A 535 11.11 5.83 -1.44
CA GLY A 535 10.07 6.68 -0.87
C GLY A 535 10.48 8.12 -0.73
N LEU A 536 9.53 9.02 -1.00
CA LEU A 536 9.66 10.45 -0.77
C LEU A 536 8.41 10.94 -0.05
N ASN A 537 8.59 11.56 1.11
CA ASN A 537 7.52 12.13 1.92
C ASN A 537 7.89 13.54 2.35
N GLY A 538 6.96 14.46 2.23
CA GLY A 538 7.23 15.86 2.54
C GLY A 538 5.99 16.69 2.78
N VAL A 539 6.21 17.88 3.31
CA VAL A 539 5.25 18.96 3.43
C VAL A 539 5.48 19.94 2.28
N ALA A 540 4.56 19.96 1.33
CA ALA A 540 4.60 20.88 0.19
C ALA A 540 4.06 22.27 0.57
N ARG A 541 3.14 22.34 1.55
CA ARG A 541 2.51 23.58 1.98
C ARG A 541 2.52 23.72 3.49
N ASN A 542 3.32 24.66 4.01
CA ASN A 542 3.41 24.93 5.45
C ASN A 542 2.05 25.38 6.03
N SER A 543 1.20 26.06 5.25
CA SER A 543 -0.15 26.44 5.65
C SER A 543 -1.03 25.26 6.09
N GLN A 544 -0.68 24.03 5.69
CA GLN A 544 -1.35 22.80 6.17
C GLN A 544 -0.88 22.36 7.56
N LEU A 545 0.04 23.08 8.17
CA LEU A 545 0.51 22.90 9.56
C LEU A 545 0.11 24.07 10.46
N ARG A 546 -0.95 24.81 10.06
CA ARG A 546 -1.44 25.97 10.82
C ARG A 546 -2.03 25.55 12.16
N LEU A 547 -1.64 26.28 13.21
CA LEU A 547 -2.20 26.16 14.54
C LEU A 547 -3.60 26.78 14.62
N SER A 548 -4.41 26.31 15.55
CA SER A 548 -5.73 26.88 15.82
C SER A 548 -5.62 28.28 16.40
N ASP A 549 -6.60 29.17 16.08
CA ASP A 549 -6.62 30.54 16.58
C ASP A 549 -6.73 30.59 18.11
N VAL A 550 -7.40 29.61 18.71
CA VAL A 550 -7.49 29.48 20.18
C VAL A 550 -6.12 29.30 20.79
N GLN A 551 -5.30 28.42 20.24
CA GLN A 551 -3.96 28.15 20.72
C GLN A 551 -3.03 29.35 20.52
N LEU A 552 -3.12 30.01 19.37
CA LEU A 552 -2.35 31.23 19.10
C LEU A 552 -2.71 32.36 20.07
N ASN A 553 -3.99 32.53 20.42
CA ASN A 553 -4.44 33.52 21.38
C ASN A 553 -4.00 33.19 22.80
N GLU A 554 -3.97 31.90 23.19
CA GLU A 554 -3.43 31.47 24.47
C GLU A 554 -1.95 31.87 24.62
N PHE A 555 -1.12 31.60 23.61
CA PHE A 555 0.28 32.03 23.64
C PHE A 555 0.47 33.53 23.65
N LYS A 556 -0.37 34.30 22.93
CA LYS A 556 -0.29 35.78 22.94
C LYS A 556 -0.63 36.39 24.29
N ASN A 557 -1.53 35.74 25.03
CA ASN A 557 -2.00 36.24 26.33
C ASN A 557 -1.20 35.68 27.49
N THR A 558 -0.27 34.74 27.27
CA THR A 558 0.58 34.17 28.29
C THR A 558 1.91 34.94 28.35
N LEU A 559 2.30 35.35 29.54
CA LEU A 559 3.62 35.91 29.81
C LEU A 559 4.59 34.80 30.23
N PHE A 560 5.68 34.66 29.50
CA PHE A 560 6.68 33.63 29.73
C PHE A 560 7.90 34.16 30.45
N GLY A 561 8.47 33.34 31.34
CA GLY A 561 9.57 33.73 32.23
C GLY A 561 9.09 34.31 33.55
N CYS A 562 10.04 34.50 34.45
CA CYS A 562 9.83 35.02 35.80
C CYS A 562 11.09 35.80 36.21
N GLN A 563 11.14 37.10 35.95
CA GLN A 563 12.34 37.91 36.24
C GLN A 563 12.50 38.21 37.73
N GLY A 564 11.38 38.25 38.47
CA GLY A 564 11.34 38.51 39.90
C GLY A 564 10.15 37.80 40.55
N ILE A 565 10.15 37.82 41.88
CA ILE A 565 9.08 37.25 42.71
C ILE A 565 8.51 38.37 43.53
N ASP A 566 7.18 38.48 43.60
CA ASP A 566 6.46 39.44 44.44
C ASP A 566 5.99 38.74 45.74
N PRO A 567 6.67 38.90 46.86
CA PRO A 567 6.26 38.30 48.13
C PRO A 567 4.93 38.84 48.65
N ALA A 568 4.56 40.08 48.27
CA ALA A 568 3.34 40.75 48.74
C ALA A 568 2.11 40.23 47.99
N ASN A 569 2.29 39.66 46.77
CA ASN A 569 1.21 39.16 45.92
C ASN A 569 1.31 37.63 45.77
N ASN A 570 1.26 36.92 46.87
CA ASN A 570 1.23 35.46 46.91
C ASN A 570 2.40 34.79 46.16
N PHE A 571 3.59 35.37 46.20
CA PHE A 571 4.78 34.93 45.49
C PHE A 571 4.60 34.76 44.00
N SER A 572 3.80 35.64 43.34
CA SER A 572 3.61 35.62 41.92
C SER A 572 4.86 36.06 41.14
N CYS A 573 5.00 35.56 39.91
CA CYS A 573 6.08 35.99 39.03
C CYS A 573 5.86 37.41 38.49
N ILE A 574 6.94 38.19 38.48
CA ILE A 574 6.99 39.54 37.89
C ILE A 574 7.91 39.48 36.67
N GLY A 575 7.58 40.25 35.63
CA GLY A 575 8.48 40.48 34.49
C GLY A 575 8.51 39.40 33.43
N GLY A 576 7.44 38.66 33.26
CA GLY A 576 7.28 37.76 32.11
C GLY A 576 7.20 38.50 30.77
N GLN A 577 7.62 37.87 29.69
CA GLN A 577 7.62 38.42 28.35
C GLN A 577 6.59 37.70 27.44
N ALA A 578 5.89 38.48 26.61
CA ALA A 578 5.07 37.93 25.57
C ALA A 578 5.97 37.36 24.46
N ILE A 579 5.69 36.14 24.00
CA ILE A 579 6.45 35.48 22.97
C ILE A 579 5.56 35.39 21.70
N ASN A 580 6.14 35.76 20.57
CA ASN A 580 5.48 35.56 19.28
C ASN A 580 5.73 34.13 18.78
N VAL A 581 4.72 33.27 18.92
CA VAL A 581 4.77 31.89 18.41
C VAL A 581 4.36 31.88 16.94
N PRO A 582 5.09 31.17 16.07
CA PRO A 582 4.70 31.03 14.66
C PRO A 582 3.29 30.46 14.52
N ALA A 583 2.53 31.00 13.58
CA ALA A 583 1.17 30.49 13.29
C ALA A 583 1.16 29.09 12.70
N GLU A 584 2.28 28.59 12.26
CA GLU A 584 2.46 27.28 11.64
C GLU A 584 3.57 26.49 12.35
N VAL A 585 3.40 25.18 12.42
CA VAL A 585 4.46 24.28 12.90
C VAL A 585 5.65 24.40 11.95
N LYS A 586 6.81 24.77 12.49
CA LYS A 586 8.03 24.95 11.71
C LYS A 586 8.68 23.59 11.44
N VAL A 587 8.71 23.19 10.15
CA VAL A 587 9.40 21.97 9.73
C VAL A 587 10.92 22.13 9.89
N ILE A 588 11.57 21.12 10.43
CA ILE A 588 13.02 21.11 10.65
C ILE A 588 13.74 21.00 9.31
N PRO A 589 14.64 21.93 8.96
CA PRO A 589 15.45 21.85 7.76
C PRO A 589 16.21 20.51 7.70
N GLY A 590 16.28 19.90 6.50
CA GLY A 590 16.96 18.63 6.29
C GLY A 590 16.15 17.39 6.70
N THR A 591 14.89 17.54 7.15
CA THR A 591 13.96 16.41 7.36
C THR A 591 12.84 16.36 6.34
N ASN A 592 12.55 17.46 5.65
CA ASN A 592 11.52 17.56 4.62
C ASN A 592 12.08 17.13 3.26
N TRP A 593 11.31 16.35 2.49
CA TRP A 593 11.66 15.88 1.15
C TRP A 593 12.95 15.06 1.07
N VAL A 594 13.33 14.39 2.15
CA VAL A 594 14.52 13.52 2.16
C VAL A 594 14.13 12.17 1.55
N PRO A 595 14.77 11.75 0.44
CA PRO A 595 14.48 10.46 -0.15
C PRO A 595 14.96 9.32 0.76
N ARG A 596 14.17 8.28 0.86
CA ARG A 596 14.54 7.01 1.53
C ARG A 596 14.60 5.91 0.49
N MET A 597 15.63 5.12 0.55
CA MET A 597 15.82 3.98 -0.32
C MET A 597 16.20 2.75 0.50
N SER A 598 15.62 1.64 0.15
CA SER A 598 15.94 0.33 0.73
C SER A 598 16.12 -0.67 -0.39
N THR A 599 17.18 -1.46 -0.33
CA THR A 599 17.43 -2.56 -1.25
C THR A 599 17.79 -3.82 -0.49
N GLY A 600 17.43 -4.98 -1.01
CA GLY A 600 17.69 -6.20 -0.28
C GLY A 600 17.21 -7.47 -0.95
N LEU A 601 17.28 -8.53 -0.16
CA LEU A 601 16.82 -9.87 -0.53
C LEU A 601 15.67 -10.26 0.37
N GLU A 602 14.67 -10.91 -0.20
CA GLU A 602 13.50 -11.40 0.50
C GLU A 602 13.23 -12.86 0.10
N LEU A 603 13.07 -13.73 1.08
CA LEU A 603 12.60 -15.10 0.90
C LEU A 603 11.11 -15.13 1.24
N GLN A 604 10.29 -15.49 0.27
CA GLN A 604 8.85 -15.64 0.39
C GLN A 604 8.50 -17.13 0.41
N VAL A 605 7.78 -17.59 1.41
CA VAL A 605 7.32 -18.98 1.54
C VAL A 605 5.81 -18.98 1.69
N ILE A 606 5.11 -19.52 0.69
CA ILE A 606 3.66 -19.60 0.70
C ILE A 606 3.24 -20.87 1.41
N MET A 607 2.54 -20.71 2.52
CA MET A 607 2.02 -21.87 3.28
C MET A 607 0.61 -22.20 2.79
N PRO A 608 0.37 -23.43 2.32
CA PRO A 608 -0.93 -23.83 1.76
C PRO A 608 -2.11 -23.68 2.73
N VAL A 609 -1.83 -23.76 4.03
CA VAL A 609 -2.86 -23.73 5.08
C VAL A 609 -3.25 -22.29 5.47
N VAL A 610 -2.33 -21.34 5.39
CA VAL A 610 -2.51 -19.99 5.96
C VAL A 610 -2.86 -18.94 4.90
N ASN A 611 -2.80 -19.26 3.62
CA ASN A 611 -3.06 -18.36 2.48
C ASN A 611 -2.31 -17.00 2.55
N ALA A 612 -1.23 -16.92 3.31
CA ALA A 612 -0.40 -15.74 3.43
C ALA A 612 1.08 -16.12 3.29
N PRO A 613 1.88 -15.32 2.57
CA PRO A 613 3.31 -15.59 2.45
C PRO A 613 4.03 -15.23 3.75
N PHE A 614 4.84 -16.16 4.23
CA PHE A 614 5.87 -15.89 5.22
C PHE A 614 7.05 -15.25 4.50
N ARG A 615 7.46 -14.09 4.96
CA ARG A 615 8.50 -13.28 4.32
C ARG A 615 9.64 -13.03 5.29
N PHE A 616 10.86 -13.37 4.88
CA PHE A 616 12.09 -13.07 5.60
C PHE A 616 12.92 -12.16 4.71
N TYR A 617 13.20 -10.94 5.15
CA TYR A 617 13.99 -10.05 4.35
C TYR A 617 15.15 -9.41 5.11
N TYR A 618 16.23 -9.20 4.37
CA TYR A 618 17.35 -8.40 4.79
C TYR A 618 17.44 -7.17 3.89
N ALA A 619 17.33 -6.00 4.53
CA ALA A 619 17.30 -4.71 3.88
C ALA A 619 18.55 -3.90 4.23
N TYR A 620 19.11 -3.23 3.23
CA TYR A 620 20.14 -2.22 3.36
C TYR A 620 19.59 -0.88 2.90
N ASN A 621 19.70 0.16 3.73
CA ASN A 621 19.14 1.49 3.51
C ASN A 621 20.25 2.49 3.14
N PRO A 622 20.60 2.63 1.85
CA PRO A 622 21.64 3.56 1.40
C PRO A 622 21.22 5.02 1.57
N LEU A 623 19.94 5.33 1.33
CA LEU A 623 19.37 6.65 1.56
C LEU A 623 18.46 6.60 2.79
N ARG A 624 18.87 7.30 3.85
CA ARG A 624 18.19 7.37 5.14
C ARG A 624 18.35 8.75 5.75
N LEU A 625 17.53 9.07 6.74
CA LEU A 625 17.74 10.27 7.54
C LEU A 625 18.91 10.04 8.49
N ASP A 626 19.83 10.99 8.50
CA ASP A 626 20.94 11.09 9.47
C ASP A 626 21.25 12.57 9.66
N THR A 627 20.56 13.22 10.60
CA THR A 627 20.67 14.66 10.84
C THR A 627 20.55 14.96 12.31
N THR A 628 21.08 16.10 12.74
CA THR A 628 20.92 16.60 14.11
C THR A 628 19.91 17.75 14.09
N ALA A 629 18.85 17.64 14.89
CA ALA A 629 17.91 18.71 15.11
C ALA A 629 18.32 19.49 16.37
N ALA A 630 18.58 20.78 16.21
CA ALA A 630 18.81 21.68 17.33
C ALA A 630 17.51 22.38 17.73
N SER A 631 17.29 22.56 19.03
CA SER A 631 16.16 23.34 19.53
C SER A 631 16.23 24.78 19.02
N PRO A 632 15.16 25.34 18.43
CA PRO A 632 15.14 26.73 17.97
C PRO A 632 14.98 27.75 19.10
N ILE A 633 14.74 27.31 20.31
CA ILE A 633 14.60 28.19 21.48
C ILE A 633 15.93 28.36 22.20
N GLN A 634 16.20 29.61 22.47
CA GLN A 634 17.24 30.00 23.46
C GLN A 634 16.56 30.27 24.79
N ILE A 635 16.70 29.33 25.72
CA ILE A 635 16.40 29.58 27.13
C ILE A 635 17.47 30.49 27.64
N THR A 636 17.11 31.71 28.00
CA THR A 636 18.04 32.74 28.48
C THR A 636 17.97 32.86 29.99
N ARG A 637 19.09 33.29 30.63
CA ARG A 637 19.15 33.49 32.08
C ARG A 637 18.14 34.53 32.56
N SER A 638 17.82 35.53 31.71
CA SER A 638 16.84 36.60 32.02
C SER A 638 15.39 36.10 32.16
N MET A 639 15.08 34.87 31.78
CA MET A 639 13.77 34.25 32.00
C MET A 639 13.58 33.72 33.43
N PHE A 640 14.57 33.85 34.29
CA PHE A 640 14.55 33.30 35.64
C PHE A 640 14.90 34.40 36.66
N PRO A 641 14.40 34.32 37.93
CA PRO A 641 14.68 35.29 38.94
C PRO A 641 16.19 35.41 39.25
N ALA A 642 16.62 36.55 39.73
CA ALA A 642 17.97 36.72 40.22
C ALA A 642 18.22 35.87 41.47
N GLY A 643 19.44 35.32 41.60
CA GLY A 643 19.85 34.52 42.76
C GLY A 643 19.92 33.01 42.47
N GLY A 644 20.39 32.24 43.46
CA GLY A 644 20.73 30.83 43.30
C GLY A 644 19.59 29.93 42.86
N ALA A 645 18.35 30.21 43.29
CA ALA A 645 17.17 29.47 42.84
C ALA A 645 16.94 29.62 41.33
N GLY A 646 17.05 30.83 40.81
CA GLY A 646 16.93 31.08 39.36
C GLY A 646 18.06 30.47 38.56
N ASP A 647 19.30 30.44 39.11
CA ASP A 647 20.45 29.82 38.44
C ASP A 647 20.27 28.31 38.32
N ILE A 648 19.88 27.64 39.39
CA ILE A 648 19.63 26.21 39.41
C ILE A 648 18.48 25.83 38.45
N THR A 649 17.38 26.61 38.47
CA THR A 649 16.24 26.38 37.62
C THR A 649 16.58 26.59 36.13
N PHE A 650 17.40 27.62 35.84
CA PHE A 650 17.91 27.87 34.51
C PHE A 650 18.76 26.69 33.96
N GLN A 651 19.69 26.19 34.79
CA GLN A 651 20.51 25.03 34.39
C GLN A 651 19.67 23.79 34.20
N ARG A 652 18.66 23.55 35.02
CA ARG A 652 17.69 22.47 34.82
C ARG A 652 16.89 22.63 33.53
N ALA A 653 16.43 23.85 33.23
CA ALA A 653 15.72 24.15 32.01
C ALA A 653 16.57 23.84 30.76
N LEU A 654 17.84 24.28 30.78
CA LEU A 654 18.78 23.99 29.69
C LEU A 654 18.99 22.46 29.49
N ALA A 655 19.22 21.75 30.59
CA ALA A 655 19.45 20.30 30.52
C ALA A 655 18.22 19.51 30.05
N SER A 656 17.01 19.96 30.41
CA SER A 656 15.77 19.24 30.16
C SER A 656 15.15 19.58 28.81
N PHE A 657 15.32 20.81 28.29
CA PHE A 657 14.52 21.33 27.17
C PHE A 657 15.32 21.83 25.97
N ALA A 658 16.65 21.89 26.07
CA ALA A 658 17.52 22.36 25.01
C ALA A 658 18.50 21.29 24.45
N PRO A 659 18.34 19.98 24.68
CA PRO A 659 19.25 19.00 24.12
C PRO A 659 19.10 18.96 22.57
N GLY A 660 20.23 18.82 21.89
CA GLY A 660 20.22 18.48 20.48
C GLY A 660 19.74 17.03 20.30
N PHE A 661 18.91 16.78 19.30
CA PHE A 661 18.38 15.46 18.96
C PHE A 661 19.09 14.91 17.73
N GLN A 662 19.67 13.73 17.82
CA GLN A 662 20.15 13.02 16.67
C GLN A 662 19.01 12.17 16.06
N LEU A 663 18.58 12.54 14.87
CA LEU A 663 17.59 11.82 14.09
C LEU A 663 18.32 10.88 13.14
N ARG A 664 18.37 9.60 13.48
CA ARG A 664 19.11 8.60 12.72
C ARG A 664 18.28 7.36 12.50
N GLU A 665 18.01 7.04 11.23
CA GLU A 665 17.31 5.84 10.82
C GLU A 665 18.27 4.63 10.67
N PRO A 666 17.77 3.38 10.78
CA PRO A 666 18.60 2.18 10.68
C PRO A 666 19.22 2.03 9.29
N ARG A 667 20.48 1.57 9.21
CA ARG A 667 21.20 1.32 7.96
C ARG A 667 20.98 -0.09 7.43
N LYS A 668 20.72 -1.04 8.31
CA LYS A 668 20.51 -2.45 8.00
C LYS A 668 19.37 -2.95 8.86
N THR A 669 18.50 -3.77 8.28
CA THR A 669 17.36 -4.32 9.00
C THR A 669 17.11 -5.75 8.53
N PHE A 670 16.91 -6.65 9.47
CA PHE A 670 16.40 -8.00 9.20
C PHE A 670 15.01 -8.11 9.82
N ARG A 671 14.04 -8.60 9.05
CA ARG A 671 12.67 -8.78 9.56
C ARG A 671 12.03 -10.05 9.05
N PHE A 672 11.14 -10.54 9.87
CA PHE A 672 10.15 -11.56 9.54
C PHE A 672 8.77 -10.90 9.54
N THR A 673 7.97 -11.20 8.52
CA THR A 673 6.60 -10.70 8.42
C THR A 673 5.71 -11.72 7.73
N VAL A 674 4.43 -11.67 8.00
CA VAL A 674 3.40 -12.48 7.34
C VAL A 674 2.42 -11.51 6.69
N SER A 675 2.71 -11.14 5.47
CA SER A 675 1.91 -10.18 4.70
C SER A 675 2.19 -10.34 3.21
N THR A 676 1.28 -9.93 2.35
CA THR A 676 1.55 -9.83 0.91
C THR A 676 2.46 -8.64 0.62
N THR A 677 3.26 -8.72 -0.45
CA THR A 677 3.88 -7.55 -1.09
C THR A 677 2.82 -6.76 -1.87
N PHE A 678 3.24 -5.76 -2.62
CA PHE A 678 2.31 -5.00 -3.48
C PHE A 678 1.71 -5.84 -4.62
#